data_e6b72cac5e0573619dbdb05341f83b47
#
_entry.id   e6b72cac5e0573619dbdb05341f83b47
#
_cell.length_a   1.000
_cell.length_b   1.000
_cell.length_c   1.000
_cell.angle_alpha   90.00
_cell.angle_beta   90.00
_cell.angle_gamma   90.00
#
_symmetry.space_group_name_H-M   'P 1'
#
loop_
_entity.id
_entity.type
_entity.pdbx_description
1 polymer ?
#
loop_
_entity_poly.entity_id
_entity_poly.type
_entity_poly.pdbx_seq_one_letter_code
_entity_poly.pdbx_strand_id
1 'polypeptide(L)'
;MVSLLSVSVTLFCLFLSIEHAKSQETTELLIVTVATDETDGFVRFKESLDYFNLTVLVIGMHEEWVGGDLSRGMGGGQKINMLKRSLESYKDNTNLVLFFTDSYDVVFTGGKEEIMSKFNKFNAKLVFSAESTIWPDASLKDLYPEVTVGKRFLCSGGIIGYAPTFWEAINMQDISDTFDDQLYYTKIYLNTTLRAKLNATLDHTSQLVQNINFAKSELEIVQQGDLSRIQNTVYRTYPVVIHGNGPSKLELNYMANYIPDGWHSNFGCRKCEWNLLQLPEAEENLPTVQLAIFIEPNTPFIPEFLSRIQQLDYPKSKITLFIHTNEENTERYVSQFLLRHRVKYQGVQVISPHDGVHEATARNMALDHCILKNCDYQLSIDGNVQITNSSLIKFLMTKNKQVVGPLVKLHEKLWSNFWGALNADGYYARSADYISIVNRERTGIWNIPFISSVYLMKSETIRFLLSRVPQPYFYEDMDADMAFCAHVRQEGIFLHVTNEAEFGRLLSKANVNPGPVHPDLWQIETNKKDWEEKYIHPDFWNLTLENTEVSQPCPDVYMFPLFTEEMADAIVDVMENHGEWSGGKNKDDRLAGGYENVPTVDIHMNQVNYEKQWLHMLATYPTHIIQKVYPGYYTKASSIMMFVVRYRPSEQSFLRPHHDSSTWTMNVALNTYGEDYEGGGCRFLRYDCSVTQIPKGYALVHPGRLTHYHEGLQTMEGTRYIAVSFVDP
;
A
#
# COMPACT_ATOMS: atom_id res chain seq x y z
N MET A 1 13.27 -75.29 -40.82
CA MET A 1 13.51 -75.68 -39.43
C MET A 1 14.12 -74.49 -38.57
N VAL A 2 14.35 -73.34 -39.15
CA VAL A 2 14.97 -72.19 -38.44
C VAL A 2 13.93 -71.18 -37.96
N SER A 3 12.65 -71.23 -38.46
CA SER A 3 11.61 -70.25 -38.13
C SER A 3 10.75 -70.58 -36.90
N LEU A 4 10.82 -71.78 -36.36
CA LEU A 4 10.02 -72.22 -35.21
C LEU A 4 10.74 -72.08 -33.86
N LEU A 5 12.08 -71.99 -33.85
CA LEU A 5 12.85 -71.75 -32.62
C LEU A 5 12.87 -70.24 -32.20
N SER A 6 12.72 -69.31 -33.18
CA SER A 6 12.69 -67.86 -32.91
C SER A 6 11.41 -67.41 -32.22
N VAL A 7 10.28 -68.05 -32.51
CA VAL A 7 8.96 -67.66 -31.92
C VAL A 7 8.83 -68.17 -30.49
N SER A 8 9.43 -69.38 -30.17
CA SER A 8 9.36 -69.87 -28.77
C SER A 8 10.23 -69.09 -27.79
N VAL A 9 11.39 -68.57 -28.21
CA VAL A 9 12.27 -67.78 -27.34
C VAL A 9 11.67 -66.41 -27.10
N THR A 10 11.00 -65.81 -28.10
CA THR A 10 10.35 -64.50 -27.95
C THR A 10 9.10 -64.60 -27.05
N LEU A 11 8.32 -65.66 -27.10
CA LEU A 11 7.18 -65.86 -26.20
C LEU A 11 7.64 -66.15 -24.76
N PHE A 12 8.79 -66.87 -24.54
CA PHE A 12 9.30 -67.11 -23.20
C PHE A 12 9.89 -65.83 -22.54
N CYS A 13 10.54 -64.98 -23.34
CA CYS A 13 10.97 -63.65 -22.84
C CYS A 13 9.79 -62.70 -22.55
N LEU A 14 8.68 -62.79 -23.31
CA LEU A 14 7.47 -62.05 -23.02
C LEU A 14 6.73 -62.55 -21.76
N PHE A 15 6.72 -63.86 -21.49
CA PHE A 15 6.15 -64.44 -20.28
C PHE A 15 6.98 -64.05 -19.02
N LEU A 16 8.32 -64.07 -19.13
CA LEU A 16 9.19 -63.65 -18.02
C LEU A 16 9.13 -62.14 -17.76
N SER A 17 8.78 -61.29 -18.73
CA SER A 17 8.54 -59.85 -18.54
C SER A 17 7.16 -59.57 -17.99
N ILE A 18 6.19 -60.49 -18.13
CA ILE A 18 4.83 -60.34 -17.57
C ILE A 18 4.76 -60.83 -16.12
N GLU A 19 5.59 -61.80 -15.70
CA GLU A 19 5.64 -62.22 -14.28
C GLU A 19 6.45 -61.28 -13.38
N HIS A 20 7.21 -60.28 -13.92
CA HIS A 20 7.91 -59.27 -13.13
C HIS A 20 7.18 -57.93 -13.04
N ALA A 21 6.03 -57.79 -13.68
CA ALA A 21 5.06 -56.76 -13.36
C ALA A 21 4.19 -57.19 -12.16
N LYS A 22 4.81 -57.54 -11.03
CA LYS A 22 4.13 -57.36 -9.74
C LYS A 22 3.82 -55.88 -9.67
N SER A 23 2.54 -55.54 -9.66
CA SER A 23 2.07 -54.25 -9.29
C SER A 23 2.81 -53.87 -8.00
N GLN A 24 3.79 -52.97 -8.08
CA GLN A 24 4.22 -52.29 -6.89
C GLN A 24 2.95 -51.65 -6.35
N GLU A 25 2.38 -52.23 -5.29
CA GLU A 25 1.36 -51.53 -4.50
C GLU A 25 1.98 -50.19 -4.13
N THR A 26 1.57 -49.15 -4.83
CA THR A 26 2.08 -47.81 -4.59
C THR A 26 1.56 -47.38 -3.23
N THR A 27 2.47 -47.19 -2.28
CA THR A 27 2.13 -46.70 -0.94
C THR A 27 1.33 -45.41 -1.09
N GLU A 28 0.16 -45.35 -0.46
CA GLU A 28 -0.70 -44.20 -0.50
C GLU A 28 -0.22 -43.13 0.50
N LEU A 29 -0.43 -41.89 0.19
CA LEU A 29 -0.17 -40.74 1.09
C LEU A 29 -1.45 -40.01 1.33
N LEU A 30 -1.78 -39.78 2.61
CA LEU A 30 -2.90 -38.94 3.05
C LEU A 30 -2.37 -37.86 3.96
N ILE A 31 -2.60 -36.60 3.58
CA ILE A 31 -2.35 -35.44 4.45
C ILE A 31 -3.49 -35.38 5.47
N VAL A 32 -3.15 -35.12 6.73
CA VAL A 32 -4.14 -35.03 7.82
C VAL A 32 -3.91 -33.71 8.56
N THR A 33 -4.97 -32.98 8.84
CA THR A 33 -4.90 -31.76 9.65
C THR A 33 -6.12 -31.62 10.57
N VAL A 34 -5.95 -30.86 11.63
CA VAL A 34 -7.04 -30.41 12.49
C VAL A 34 -7.23 -28.91 12.28
N ALA A 35 -8.45 -28.52 11.92
CA ALA A 35 -8.85 -27.12 11.76
C ALA A 35 -10.30 -26.96 12.18
N THR A 36 -10.61 -25.90 12.93
CA THR A 36 -11.98 -25.56 13.38
C THR A 36 -12.62 -24.46 12.58
N ASP A 37 -11.82 -23.59 11.94
CA ASP A 37 -12.27 -22.42 11.20
C ASP A 37 -11.58 -22.30 9.82
N GLU A 38 -12.27 -21.73 8.85
CA GLU A 38 -11.71 -21.38 7.54
C GLU A 38 -11.03 -20.00 7.57
N THR A 39 -9.90 -19.90 8.26
CA THR A 39 -9.07 -18.68 8.26
C THR A 39 -8.32 -18.49 6.94
N ASP A 40 -7.79 -17.28 6.66
CA ASP A 40 -6.92 -17.05 5.50
C ASP A 40 -5.69 -17.96 5.47
N GLY A 41 -5.17 -18.33 6.67
CA GLY A 41 -4.10 -19.30 6.80
C GLY A 41 -4.50 -20.70 6.34
N PHE A 42 -5.71 -21.15 6.70
CA PHE A 42 -6.25 -22.44 6.25
C PHE A 42 -6.54 -22.44 4.75
N VAL A 43 -7.08 -21.37 4.19
CA VAL A 43 -7.30 -21.25 2.73
C VAL A 43 -5.96 -21.36 2.00
N ARG A 44 -4.94 -20.64 2.45
CA ARG A 44 -3.58 -20.73 1.88
C ARG A 44 -2.99 -22.16 1.97
N PHE A 45 -3.19 -22.83 3.10
CA PHE A 45 -2.78 -24.23 3.26
C PHE A 45 -3.45 -25.14 2.21
N LYS A 46 -4.78 -25.05 2.03
CA LYS A 46 -5.52 -25.79 1.01
C LYS A 46 -5.04 -25.48 -0.41
N GLU A 47 -4.89 -24.19 -0.76
CA GLU A 47 -4.35 -23.78 -2.05
C GLU A 47 -2.98 -24.43 -2.35
N SER A 48 -2.12 -24.55 -1.33
CA SER A 48 -0.82 -25.21 -1.50
C SER A 48 -0.93 -26.73 -1.72
N LEU A 49 -1.90 -27.40 -1.10
CA LEU A 49 -2.19 -28.81 -1.32
C LEU A 49 -2.77 -29.07 -2.73
N ASP A 50 -3.75 -28.25 -3.12
CA ASP A 50 -4.40 -28.35 -4.42
C ASP A 50 -3.39 -28.14 -5.56
N TYR A 51 -2.44 -27.21 -5.39
CA TYR A 51 -1.35 -26.99 -6.34
C TYR A 51 -0.50 -28.24 -6.61
N PHE A 52 -0.24 -29.06 -5.58
CA PHE A 52 0.50 -30.31 -5.68
C PHE A 52 -0.38 -31.56 -5.83
N ASN A 53 -1.68 -31.38 -6.01
CA ASN A 53 -2.66 -32.47 -6.11
C ASN A 53 -2.58 -33.47 -4.93
N LEU A 54 -2.48 -32.94 -3.69
CA LEU A 54 -2.39 -33.72 -2.47
C LEU A 54 -3.77 -33.88 -1.82
N THR A 55 -4.14 -35.12 -1.50
CA THR A 55 -5.39 -35.43 -0.80
C THR A 55 -5.24 -35.11 0.69
N VAL A 56 -6.22 -34.40 1.27
CA VAL A 56 -6.25 -34.03 2.67
C VAL A 56 -7.52 -34.49 3.38
N LEU A 57 -7.35 -34.99 4.60
CA LEU A 57 -8.40 -35.22 5.57
C LEU A 57 -8.39 -34.08 6.61
N VAL A 58 -9.40 -33.22 6.56
CA VAL A 58 -9.59 -32.14 7.53
C VAL A 58 -10.51 -32.63 8.64
N ILE A 59 -10.04 -32.51 9.87
CA ILE A 59 -10.75 -32.98 11.07
C ILE A 59 -11.14 -31.78 11.93
N GLY A 60 -12.36 -31.77 12.46
CA GLY A 60 -12.82 -30.77 13.44
C GLY A 60 -13.39 -29.49 12.85
N MET A 61 -13.58 -29.39 11.51
CA MET A 61 -14.15 -28.21 10.90
C MET A 61 -15.52 -27.88 11.48
N HIS A 62 -15.68 -26.66 11.98
CA HIS A 62 -16.85 -26.15 12.69
C HIS A 62 -17.09 -26.77 14.10
N GLU A 63 -16.16 -27.56 14.64
CA GLU A 63 -16.21 -27.99 16.03
C GLU A 63 -15.69 -26.88 16.96
N GLU A 64 -16.22 -26.80 18.17
CA GLU A 64 -15.74 -25.85 19.18
C GLU A 64 -14.32 -26.20 19.63
N TRP A 65 -13.44 -25.20 19.65
CA TRP A 65 -12.08 -25.37 20.15
C TRP A 65 -12.04 -25.18 21.68
N VAL A 66 -11.72 -26.25 22.39
CA VAL A 66 -11.53 -26.28 23.85
C VAL A 66 -10.10 -26.67 24.26
N GLY A 67 -9.19 -26.77 23.29
CA GLY A 67 -7.79 -27.21 23.45
C GLY A 67 -6.84 -26.18 24.08
N GLY A 68 -7.36 -25.06 24.60
CA GLY A 68 -6.56 -23.98 25.19
C GLY A 68 -6.09 -22.94 24.16
N ASP A 69 -5.46 -21.88 24.66
CA ASP A 69 -4.92 -20.80 23.81
C ASP A 69 -3.46 -21.08 23.43
N LEU A 70 -3.28 -21.68 22.26
CA LEU A 70 -1.95 -22.05 21.72
C LEU A 70 -1.06 -20.83 21.41
N SER A 71 -1.62 -19.61 21.39
CA SER A 71 -0.84 -18.39 21.15
C SER A 71 -0.16 -17.88 22.40
N ARG A 72 -0.67 -18.25 23.58
CA ARG A 72 -0.23 -17.71 24.88
C ARG A 72 0.30 -18.77 25.84
N GLY A 73 0.09 -20.05 25.57
CA GLY A 73 0.43 -21.09 26.52
C GLY A 73 0.45 -22.51 25.96
N MET A 74 0.45 -23.48 26.90
CA MET A 74 0.37 -24.91 26.61
C MET A 74 -1.04 -25.31 26.20
N GLY A 75 -1.17 -26.32 25.31
CA GLY A 75 -2.46 -26.84 24.89
C GLY A 75 -2.36 -27.75 23.66
N GLY A 76 -3.48 -27.99 22.99
CA GLY A 76 -3.53 -28.77 21.76
C GLY A 76 -3.89 -30.24 21.93
N GLY A 77 -4.09 -30.75 23.14
CA GLY A 77 -4.49 -32.13 23.38
C GLY A 77 -5.76 -32.53 22.63
N GLN A 78 -6.66 -31.57 22.41
CA GLN A 78 -7.86 -31.77 21.60
C GLN A 78 -7.50 -32.26 20.18
N LYS A 79 -6.40 -31.78 19.56
CA LYS A 79 -5.94 -32.27 18.24
C LYS A 79 -5.72 -33.78 18.29
N ILE A 80 -5.01 -34.26 19.33
CA ILE A 80 -4.70 -35.69 19.48
C ILE A 80 -5.99 -36.50 19.68
N ASN A 81 -6.93 -36.01 20.53
CA ASN A 81 -8.19 -36.67 20.76
C ASN A 81 -9.09 -36.70 19.51
N MET A 82 -9.07 -35.66 18.68
CA MET A 82 -9.73 -35.65 17.38
C MET A 82 -9.09 -36.64 16.41
N LEU A 83 -7.74 -36.70 16.33
CA LEU A 83 -7.02 -37.68 15.53
C LEU A 83 -7.36 -39.12 15.93
N LYS A 84 -7.45 -39.43 17.26
CA LYS A 84 -7.86 -40.75 17.75
C LYS A 84 -9.24 -41.15 17.21
N ARG A 85 -10.23 -40.24 17.27
CA ARG A 85 -11.57 -40.53 16.77
C ARG A 85 -11.65 -40.73 15.27
N SER A 86 -10.90 -39.96 14.51
CA SER A 86 -11.02 -39.91 13.04
C SER A 86 -10.15 -40.92 12.30
N LEU A 87 -9.02 -41.36 12.88
CA LEU A 87 -8.06 -42.23 12.23
C LEU A 87 -8.24 -43.71 12.54
N GLU A 88 -9.23 -44.11 13.38
CA GLU A 88 -9.44 -45.48 13.78
C GLU A 88 -9.65 -46.43 12.56
N SER A 89 -10.35 -45.96 11.54
CA SER A 89 -10.58 -46.75 10.30
C SER A 89 -9.32 -47.03 9.46
N TYR A 90 -8.25 -46.30 9.70
CA TYR A 90 -6.99 -46.42 8.98
C TYR A 90 -5.92 -47.26 9.71
N LYS A 91 -6.16 -47.63 11.00
CA LYS A 91 -5.17 -48.24 11.92
C LYS A 91 -4.46 -49.46 11.43
N ASP A 92 -5.12 -50.26 10.58
CA ASP A 92 -4.61 -51.55 10.09
C ASP A 92 -4.09 -51.43 8.62
N ASN A 93 -4.15 -50.27 7.99
CA ASN A 93 -3.72 -50.06 6.60
C ASN A 93 -2.19 -49.87 6.52
N THR A 94 -1.48 -50.98 6.28
CA THR A 94 0.00 -50.99 6.18
C THR A 94 0.55 -50.31 4.93
N ASN A 95 -0.28 -50.07 3.89
CA ASN A 95 0.09 -49.41 2.64
C ASN A 95 -0.18 -47.91 2.65
N LEU A 96 -0.67 -47.37 3.77
CA LEU A 96 -0.98 -45.93 3.92
C LEU A 96 0.07 -45.25 4.79
N VAL A 97 0.58 -44.10 4.31
CA VAL A 97 1.37 -43.15 5.08
C VAL A 97 0.49 -41.96 5.39
N LEU A 98 0.40 -41.61 6.66
CA LEU A 98 -0.26 -40.42 7.15
C LEU A 98 0.76 -39.31 7.38
N PHE A 99 0.48 -38.10 6.89
CA PHE A 99 1.30 -36.95 7.15
C PHE A 99 0.43 -35.89 7.83
N PHE A 100 0.49 -35.83 9.15
CA PHE A 100 -0.14 -34.78 9.94
C PHE A 100 0.67 -33.49 9.89
N THR A 101 0.00 -32.37 9.65
CA THR A 101 0.57 -31.02 9.79
C THR A 101 -0.47 -30.08 10.44
N ASP A 102 -0.01 -29.06 11.14
CA ASP A 102 -0.83 -27.88 11.41
C ASP A 102 -1.27 -27.27 10.07
N SER A 103 -2.28 -26.40 10.08
CA SER A 103 -2.87 -25.84 8.85
C SER A 103 -2.85 -24.32 8.76
N TYR A 104 -3.02 -23.61 9.87
CA TYR A 104 -3.14 -22.14 9.86
C TYR A 104 -1.82 -21.43 9.48
N ASP A 105 -0.70 -22.06 9.77
CA ASP A 105 0.66 -21.54 9.58
C ASP A 105 1.58 -22.51 8.86
N VAL A 106 1.02 -23.22 7.88
CA VAL A 106 1.74 -24.20 7.06
C VAL A 106 1.52 -23.93 5.57
N VAL A 107 2.56 -24.18 4.76
CA VAL A 107 2.51 -24.17 3.28
C VAL A 107 3.28 -25.36 2.75
N PHE A 108 2.66 -26.12 1.84
CA PHE A 108 3.34 -27.20 1.09
C PHE A 108 4.12 -26.62 -0.09
N THR A 109 5.30 -27.17 -0.34
CA THR A 109 6.24 -26.79 -1.41
C THR A 109 6.74 -27.97 -2.24
N GLY A 110 6.16 -29.16 -2.04
CA GLY A 110 6.48 -30.38 -2.80
C GLY A 110 5.33 -31.37 -2.83
N GLY A 111 5.26 -32.19 -3.87
CA GLY A 111 4.21 -33.15 -4.10
C GLY A 111 4.48 -34.54 -3.51
N LYS A 112 3.54 -35.50 -3.76
CA LYS A 112 3.53 -36.86 -3.19
C LYS A 112 4.84 -37.62 -3.41
N GLU A 113 5.38 -37.61 -4.64
CA GLU A 113 6.58 -38.37 -5.00
C GLU A 113 7.79 -37.87 -4.20
N GLU A 114 7.94 -36.54 -4.05
CA GLU A 114 9.04 -35.96 -3.29
C GLU A 114 8.89 -36.25 -1.79
N ILE A 115 7.69 -36.09 -1.23
CA ILE A 115 7.40 -36.43 0.17
C ILE A 115 7.77 -37.87 0.47
N MET A 116 7.27 -38.80 -0.33
CA MET A 116 7.53 -40.25 -0.14
C MET A 116 8.99 -40.61 -0.33
N SER A 117 9.66 -40.04 -1.34
CA SER A 117 11.09 -40.24 -1.57
C SER A 117 11.94 -39.79 -0.38
N LYS A 118 11.62 -38.67 0.22
CA LYS A 118 12.31 -38.11 1.41
C LYS A 118 12.00 -38.95 2.65
N PHE A 119 10.73 -39.28 2.89
CA PHE A 119 10.31 -40.10 4.02
C PHE A 119 11.04 -41.45 4.05
N ASN A 120 11.09 -42.14 2.91
CA ASN A 120 11.75 -43.46 2.79
C ASN A 120 13.26 -43.41 3.13
N LYS A 121 13.93 -42.28 2.94
CA LYS A 121 15.36 -42.12 3.28
C LYS A 121 15.65 -42.14 4.78
N PHE A 122 14.65 -41.87 5.62
CA PHE A 122 14.83 -41.97 7.07
C PHE A 122 14.96 -43.38 7.59
N ASN A 123 14.53 -44.36 6.84
CA ASN A 123 14.45 -45.75 7.29
C ASN A 123 13.73 -45.91 8.65
N ALA A 124 12.76 -45.07 8.90
CA ALA A 124 11.97 -44.98 10.10
C ALA A 124 10.49 -45.22 9.78
N LYS A 125 9.71 -45.65 10.80
CA LYS A 125 8.27 -45.84 10.64
C LYS A 125 7.48 -44.58 11.02
N LEU A 126 8.12 -43.70 11.81
CA LEU A 126 7.52 -42.43 12.26
C LEU A 126 8.62 -41.36 12.31
N VAL A 127 8.36 -40.20 11.71
CA VAL A 127 9.27 -39.07 11.69
C VAL A 127 8.54 -37.84 12.20
N PHE A 128 9.09 -37.19 13.22
CA PHE A 128 8.62 -35.90 13.71
C PHE A 128 9.46 -34.77 13.13
N SER A 129 8.87 -33.61 12.95
CA SER A 129 9.63 -32.40 12.63
C SER A 129 10.52 -31.98 13.81
N ALA A 130 11.61 -31.26 13.51
CA ALA A 130 12.56 -30.83 14.51
C ALA A 130 12.75 -29.30 14.49
N GLU A 131 13.03 -28.73 15.65
CA GLU A 131 13.28 -27.30 15.84
C GLU A 131 14.50 -27.02 16.72
N SER A 132 14.92 -25.75 16.75
CA SER A 132 16.15 -25.32 17.46
C SER A 132 15.95 -25.16 18.97
N THR A 133 14.73 -24.89 19.42
CA THR A 133 14.37 -24.58 20.81
C THR A 133 13.50 -25.66 21.40
N ILE A 134 13.67 -25.89 22.69
CA ILE A 134 12.82 -26.85 23.42
C ILE A 134 11.57 -26.14 23.92
N TRP A 135 10.42 -26.81 23.74
CA TRP A 135 9.10 -26.38 24.21
C TRP A 135 8.28 -27.61 24.60
N PRO A 136 7.36 -27.55 25.57
CA PRO A 136 7.13 -26.42 26.50
C PRO A 136 7.99 -26.50 27.77
N ASP A 137 8.66 -27.62 28.01
CA ASP A 137 9.39 -27.92 29.25
C ASP A 137 10.91 -27.95 29.04
N ALA A 138 11.58 -26.87 29.41
CA ALA A 138 13.02 -26.74 29.30
C ALA A 138 13.83 -27.75 30.12
N SER A 139 13.25 -28.33 31.18
CA SER A 139 13.90 -29.34 32.02
C SER A 139 14.19 -30.65 31.29
N LEU A 140 13.50 -30.91 30.18
CA LEU A 140 13.67 -32.10 29.35
C LEU A 140 14.86 -32.01 28.40
N LYS A 141 15.56 -30.90 28.34
CA LYS A 141 16.64 -30.60 27.38
C LYS A 141 17.74 -31.68 27.40
N ASP A 142 18.18 -32.08 28.58
CA ASP A 142 19.30 -33.01 28.75
C ASP A 142 18.92 -34.46 28.49
N LEU A 143 17.60 -34.77 28.38
CA LEU A 143 17.09 -36.08 28.04
C LEU A 143 17.09 -36.35 26.53
N TYR A 144 17.16 -35.29 25.71
CA TYR A 144 17.26 -35.49 24.26
C TYR A 144 18.63 -36.04 23.87
N PRO A 145 18.68 -36.96 22.93
CA PRO A 145 19.96 -37.43 22.37
C PRO A 145 20.79 -36.28 21.81
N GLU A 146 22.09 -36.36 21.97
CA GLU A 146 23.01 -35.41 21.34
C GLU A 146 22.96 -35.58 19.80
N VAL A 147 22.95 -34.43 19.10
CA VAL A 147 22.91 -34.37 17.64
C VAL A 147 24.14 -33.62 17.15
N THR A 148 24.90 -34.24 16.27
CA THR A 148 26.13 -33.63 15.71
C THR A 148 25.81 -32.59 14.61
N VAL A 149 24.73 -32.81 13.86
CA VAL A 149 24.28 -31.93 12.79
C VAL A 149 22.77 -31.85 12.81
N GLY A 150 22.20 -30.66 12.85
CA GLY A 150 20.77 -30.43 12.72
C GLY A 150 20.07 -29.93 13.97
N LYS A 151 18.77 -29.83 13.90
CA LYS A 151 17.86 -29.41 14.96
C LYS A 151 17.67 -30.57 15.96
N ARG A 152 17.64 -30.26 17.25
CA ARG A 152 17.66 -31.30 18.30
C ARG A 152 16.30 -31.63 18.89
N PHE A 153 15.38 -30.67 18.89
CA PHE A 153 14.13 -30.78 19.66
C PHE A 153 12.94 -31.08 18.77
N LEU A 154 11.99 -31.86 19.26
CA LEU A 154 10.77 -32.22 18.57
C LEU A 154 9.84 -31.02 18.44
N CYS A 155 9.19 -30.86 17.27
CA CYS A 155 8.05 -29.98 17.06
C CYS A 155 6.85 -30.83 16.61
N SER A 156 5.68 -30.63 17.24
CA SER A 156 4.44 -31.40 16.97
C SER A 156 3.72 -31.02 15.67
N GLY A 157 4.04 -29.87 15.08
CA GLY A 157 3.36 -29.33 13.88
C GLY A 157 3.67 -30.05 12.56
N GLY A 158 4.43 -31.17 12.58
CA GLY A 158 4.66 -32.01 11.42
C GLY A 158 5.06 -33.42 11.83
N ILE A 159 4.24 -34.42 11.51
CA ILE A 159 4.45 -35.84 11.86
C ILE A 159 4.08 -36.71 10.67
N ILE A 160 5.00 -37.51 10.17
CA ILE A 160 4.74 -38.46 9.07
C ILE A 160 5.08 -39.87 9.49
N GLY A 161 4.23 -40.85 9.13
CA GLY A 161 4.47 -42.25 9.44
C GLY A 161 3.45 -43.17 8.83
N TYR A 162 3.79 -44.50 8.83
CA TYR A 162 2.83 -45.53 8.42
C TYR A 162 1.61 -45.53 9.33
N ALA A 163 0.41 -45.66 8.79
CA ALA A 163 -0.85 -45.53 9.52
C ALA A 163 -0.94 -46.40 10.79
N PRO A 164 -0.52 -47.67 10.82
CA PRO A 164 -0.50 -48.45 12.05
C PRO A 164 0.41 -47.89 13.15
N THR A 165 1.60 -47.41 12.76
CA THR A 165 2.57 -46.83 13.70
C THR A 165 2.11 -45.47 14.21
N PHE A 166 1.53 -44.66 13.30
CA PHE A 166 0.93 -43.35 13.68
C PHE A 166 -0.23 -43.55 14.67
N TRP A 167 -1.11 -44.52 14.37
CA TRP A 167 -2.21 -44.88 15.27
C TRP A 167 -1.73 -45.31 16.65
N GLU A 168 -0.71 -46.16 16.68
CA GLU A 168 -0.10 -46.57 17.96
C GLU A 168 0.44 -45.39 18.74
N ALA A 169 1.12 -44.46 18.09
CA ALA A 169 1.71 -43.28 18.73
C ALA A 169 0.65 -42.37 19.38
N ILE A 170 -0.45 -42.09 18.67
CA ILE A 170 -1.52 -41.20 19.23
C ILE A 170 -2.32 -41.89 20.34
N ASN A 171 -2.33 -43.20 20.46
CA ASN A 171 -3.05 -43.98 21.47
C ASN A 171 -2.19 -44.46 22.66
N MET A 172 -0.95 -43.97 22.82
CA MET A 172 -0.07 -44.36 23.91
C MET A 172 -0.59 -43.97 25.29
N GLN A 173 -1.34 -42.88 25.40
CA GLN A 173 -1.85 -42.37 26.64
C GLN A 173 -3.13 -41.54 26.37
N ASP A 174 -4.08 -41.61 27.34
CA ASP A 174 -5.22 -40.70 27.34
C ASP A 174 -4.82 -39.35 27.95
N ILE A 175 -5.28 -38.27 27.33
CA ILE A 175 -4.97 -36.89 27.72
C ILE A 175 -6.22 -36.02 27.70
N SER A 176 -6.21 -34.94 28.48
CA SER A 176 -7.24 -33.90 28.39
C SER A 176 -7.09 -33.05 27.11
N ASP A 177 -8.17 -32.46 26.68
CA ASP A 177 -8.15 -31.54 25.51
C ASP A 177 -7.20 -30.37 25.72
N THR A 178 -6.95 -29.93 26.94
CA THR A 178 -6.04 -28.82 27.28
C THR A 178 -4.59 -29.27 27.54
N PHE A 179 -4.28 -30.57 27.45
CA PHE A 179 -2.91 -31.05 27.59
C PHE A 179 -2.07 -30.57 26.41
N ASP A 180 -0.76 -30.33 26.63
CA ASP A 180 0.13 -29.88 25.56
C ASP A 180 0.46 -31.02 24.59
N ASP A 181 0.15 -30.82 23.30
CA ASP A 181 0.35 -31.82 22.25
C ASP A 181 1.85 -32.08 22.00
N GLN A 182 2.69 -31.05 22.02
CA GLN A 182 4.14 -31.20 21.83
C GLN A 182 4.79 -31.94 22.99
N LEU A 183 4.36 -31.66 24.22
CA LEU A 183 4.83 -32.39 25.42
C LEU A 183 4.42 -33.87 25.37
N TYR A 184 3.23 -34.18 24.84
CA TYR A 184 2.78 -35.57 24.63
C TYR A 184 3.76 -36.34 23.74
N TYR A 185 4.03 -35.84 22.54
CA TYR A 185 4.95 -36.50 21.62
C TYR A 185 6.40 -36.47 22.10
N THR A 186 6.82 -35.42 22.78
CA THR A 186 8.15 -35.31 23.42
C THR A 186 8.37 -36.46 24.43
N LYS A 187 7.41 -36.71 25.31
CA LYS A 187 7.53 -37.85 26.28
C LYS A 187 7.63 -39.20 25.60
N ILE A 188 6.89 -39.42 24.50
CA ILE A 188 6.98 -40.63 23.71
C ILE A 188 8.39 -40.76 23.09
N TYR A 189 8.91 -39.72 22.47
CA TYR A 189 10.22 -39.71 21.82
C TYR A 189 11.37 -39.88 22.82
N LEU A 190 11.31 -39.22 23.96
CA LEU A 190 12.34 -39.34 25.01
C LEU A 190 12.38 -40.71 25.68
N ASN A 191 11.28 -41.43 25.71
CA ASN A 191 11.23 -42.82 26.20
C ASN A 191 11.92 -43.73 25.18
N THR A 192 13.11 -44.26 25.51
CA THR A 192 13.95 -45.09 24.62
C THR A 192 13.24 -46.34 24.16
N THR A 193 12.42 -46.98 25.01
CA THR A 193 11.67 -48.21 24.68
C THR A 193 10.56 -47.89 23.68
N LEU A 194 9.78 -46.83 23.90
CA LEU A 194 8.71 -46.42 22.99
C LEU A 194 9.27 -45.91 21.66
N ARG A 195 10.34 -45.13 21.69
CA ARG A 195 11.03 -44.66 20.47
C ARG A 195 11.52 -45.81 19.60
N ALA A 196 12.13 -46.85 20.22
CA ALA A 196 12.59 -48.00 19.50
C ALA A 196 11.43 -48.87 18.96
N LYS A 197 10.34 -49.05 19.73
CA LYS A 197 9.14 -49.78 19.32
C LYS A 197 8.47 -49.14 18.11
N LEU A 198 8.33 -47.83 18.12
CA LEU A 198 7.75 -47.05 17.03
C LEU A 198 8.74 -46.87 15.84
N ASN A 199 9.99 -47.21 16.00
CA ASN A 199 11.07 -46.85 15.08
C ASN A 199 10.97 -45.36 14.69
N ALA A 200 10.93 -44.51 15.72
CA ALA A 200 10.69 -43.07 15.59
C ALA A 200 12.02 -42.28 15.53
N THR A 201 12.05 -41.25 14.70
CA THR A 201 13.20 -40.33 14.56
C THR A 201 12.72 -38.87 14.38
N LEU A 202 13.67 -37.93 14.37
CA LEU A 202 13.42 -36.52 14.07
C LEU A 202 13.99 -36.14 12.69
N ASP A 203 13.34 -35.21 12.02
CA ASP A 203 13.86 -34.58 10.80
C ASP A 203 14.88 -33.48 11.15
N HIS A 204 16.05 -33.88 11.62
CA HIS A 204 17.10 -32.98 12.14
C HIS A 204 17.58 -31.93 11.12
N THR A 205 17.49 -32.23 9.82
CA THR A 205 18.04 -31.36 8.76
C THR A 205 16.97 -30.75 7.85
N SER A 206 15.74 -30.75 8.33
CA SER A 206 14.59 -30.18 7.60
C SER A 206 14.46 -30.68 6.16
N GLN A 207 14.44 -32.00 6.00
CA GLN A 207 14.21 -32.63 4.70
C GLN A 207 12.75 -32.59 4.30
N LEU A 208 11.87 -32.81 5.27
CA LEU A 208 10.41 -32.82 5.11
C LEU A 208 9.80 -31.50 5.59
N VAL A 209 10.06 -31.11 6.84
CA VAL A 209 9.43 -29.96 7.47
C VAL A 209 10.47 -28.95 7.93
N GLN A 210 10.33 -27.71 7.51
CA GLN A 210 11.10 -26.58 7.99
C GLN A 210 10.27 -25.75 8.98
N ASN A 211 10.61 -25.82 10.26
CA ASN A 211 10.13 -24.89 11.27
C ASN A 211 10.93 -23.60 11.18
N ILE A 212 10.24 -22.45 11.05
CA ILE A 212 10.89 -21.13 10.80
C ILE A 212 11.41 -20.51 12.09
N ASN A 213 10.76 -20.79 13.23
CA ASN A 213 11.11 -20.18 14.51
C ASN A 213 12.59 -20.39 14.83
N PHE A 214 13.32 -19.29 15.10
CA PHE A 214 14.78 -19.22 15.27
C PHE A 214 15.63 -19.74 14.10
N ALA A 215 15.03 -19.98 12.93
CA ALA A 215 15.73 -20.47 11.74
C ALA A 215 15.63 -19.53 10.52
N LYS A 216 15.02 -18.34 10.66
CA LYS A 216 14.80 -17.38 9.56
C LYS A 216 16.08 -17.07 8.76
N SER A 217 17.21 -16.86 9.45
CA SER A 217 18.50 -16.56 8.81
C SER A 217 19.12 -17.71 8.02
N GLU A 218 18.58 -18.92 8.16
CA GLU A 218 19.03 -20.12 7.43
C GLU A 218 18.27 -20.30 6.11
N LEU A 219 17.25 -19.46 5.83
CA LEU A 219 16.28 -19.70 4.76
C LEU A 219 16.42 -18.66 3.65
N GLU A 220 16.41 -19.16 2.41
CA GLU A 220 16.38 -18.35 1.21
C GLU A 220 15.25 -18.78 0.28
N ILE A 221 14.60 -17.81 -0.37
CA ILE A 221 13.66 -18.04 -1.46
C ILE A 221 14.47 -18.22 -2.73
N VAL A 222 14.41 -19.40 -3.32
CA VAL A 222 15.11 -19.73 -4.55
C VAL A 222 14.12 -20.09 -5.65
N GLN A 223 14.43 -19.69 -6.88
CA GLN A 223 13.64 -20.06 -8.05
C GLN A 223 14.29 -21.28 -8.71
N GLN A 224 13.52 -22.37 -8.82
CA GLN A 224 13.98 -23.64 -9.35
C GLN A 224 13.06 -24.07 -10.51
N GLY A 225 13.47 -23.76 -11.73
CA GLY A 225 12.60 -23.87 -12.90
C GLY A 225 11.43 -22.91 -12.79
N ASP A 226 10.22 -23.45 -12.87
CA ASP A 226 8.96 -22.67 -12.79
C ASP A 226 8.43 -22.52 -11.36
N LEU A 227 9.13 -23.04 -10.36
CA LEU A 227 8.73 -23.02 -8.96
C LEU A 227 9.62 -22.11 -8.12
N SER A 228 9.01 -21.40 -7.20
CA SER A 228 9.71 -20.81 -6.07
C SER A 228 9.70 -21.79 -4.89
N ARG A 229 10.85 -22.01 -4.27
CA ARG A 229 11.02 -22.90 -3.13
C ARG A 229 11.80 -22.21 -2.02
N ILE A 230 11.71 -22.78 -0.82
CA ILE A 230 12.57 -22.39 0.30
C ILE A 230 13.74 -23.36 0.37
N GLN A 231 14.95 -22.82 0.37
CA GLN A 231 16.17 -23.57 0.64
C GLN A 231 16.64 -23.28 2.07
N ASN A 232 16.89 -24.34 2.84
CA ASN A 232 17.71 -24.21 4.03
C ASN A 232 19.19 -24.20 3.60
N THR A 233 19.86 -23.08 3.75
CA THR A 233 21.23 -22.86 3.26
C THR A 233 22.29 -23.58 4.10
N VAL A 234 22.00 -23.86 5.39
CA VAL A 234 22.88 -24.59 6.30
C VAL A 234 22.97 -26.07 5.93
N TYR A 235 21.81 -26.70 5.72
CA TYR A 235 21.74 -28.14 5.40
C TYR A 235 21.65 -28.41 3.88
N ARG A 236 21.49 -27.36 3.07
CA ARG A 236 21.30 -27.44 1.62
C ARG A 236 20.10 -28.30 1.23
N THR A 237 19.03 -28.23 2.03
CA THR A 237 17.78 -28.97 1.83
C THR A 237 16.69 -28.08 1.25
N TYR A 238 15.71 -28.71 0.60
CA TYR A 238 14.50 -28.11 0.07
C TYR A 238 13.31 -28.77 0.78
N PRO A 239 12.86 -28.25 1.93
CA PRO A 239 11.74 -28.84 2.66
C PRO A 239 10.47 -28.88 1.82
N VAL A 240 9.61 -29.88 2.03
CA VAL A 240 8.32 -30.00 1.34
C VAL A 240 7.17 -29.34 2.10
N VAL A 241 7.41 -28.99 3.35
CA VAL A 241 6.49 -28.24 4.23
C VAL A 241 7.26 -27.11 4.90
N ILE A 242 6.72 -25.93 4.86
CA ILE A 242 7.22 -24.76 5.58
C ILE A 242 6.20 -24.43 6.68
N HIS A 243 6.66 -24.42 7.93
CA HIS A 243 5.84 -24.20 9.11
C HIS A 243 6.27 -22.94 9.86
N GLY A 244 5.38 -21.96 9.91
CA GLY A 244 5.56 -20.68 10.61
C GLY A 244 5.22 -20.77 12.10
N ASN A 245 5.83 -21.74 12.80
CA ASN A 245 5.55 -22.05 14.18
C ASN A 245 5.85 -20.89 15.15
N GLY A 246 5.05 -20.74 16.20
CA GLY A 246 5.20 -19.70 17.20
C GLY A 246 5.14 -18.28 16.62
N PRO A 247 6.10 -17.39 16.94
CA PRO A 247 6.10 -15.99 16.50
C PRO A 247 6.45 -15.79 15.01
N SER A 248 6.84 -16.86 14.27
CA SER A 248 7.32 -16.75 12.89
C SER A 248 6.22 -16.79 11.81
N LYS A 249 4.96 -16.57 12.18
CA LYS A 249 3.83 -16.53 11.24
C LYS A 249 3.97 -15.43 10.19
N LEU A 250 4.52 -14.27 10.56
CA LEU A 250 4.74 -13.16 9.63
C LEU A 250 5.82 -13.47 8.60
N GLU A 251 6.86 -14.20 8.99
CA GLU A 251 7.88 -14.70 8.08
C GLU A 251 7.29 -15.68 7.06
N LEU A 252 6.41 -16.57 7.50
CA LEU A 252 5.68 -17.45 6.59
C LEU A 252 4.78 -16.66 5.64
N ASN A 253 4.06 -15.65 6.12
CA ASN A 253 3.21 -14.79 5.30
C ASN A 253 4.03 -14.09 4.20
N TYR A 254 5.22 -13.58 4.55
CA TYR A 254 6.16 -13.01 3.60
C TYR A 254 6.61 -14.04 2.54
N MET A 255 7.07 -15.23 2.98
CA MET A 255 7.53 -16.29 2.07
C MET A 255 6.40 -16.78 1.17
N ALA A 256 5.18 -16.84 1.66
CA ALA A 256 4.00 -17.28 0.92
C ALA A 256 3.57 -16.31 -0.20
N ASN A 257 4.14 -15.11 -0.28
CA ASN A 257 4.03 -14.26 -1.47
C ASN A 257 4.74 -14.86 -2.69
N TYR A 258 5.64 -15.82 -2.46
CA TYR A 258 6.48 -16.46 -3.49
C TYR A 258 6.18 -17.93 -3.67
N ILE A 259 5.88 -18.67 -2.58
CA ILE A 259 5.71 -20.14 -2.58
C ILE A 259 4.25 -20.54 -2.39
N PRO A 260 3.85 -21.73 -3.00
CA PRO A 260 4.57 -22.46 -4.03
C PRO A 260 4.52 -21.80 -5.41
N ASP A 261 3.45 -21.08 -5.73
CA ASP A 261 3.15 -20.48 -7.03
C ASP A 261 2.74 -18.99 -6.88
N GLY A 262 3.49 -18.24 -6.09
CA GLY A 262 3.28 -16.83 -5.89
C GLY A 262 3.92 -15.96 -6.99
N TRP A 263 4.67 -14.95 -6.60
CA TRP A 263 5.41 -14.12 -7.53
C TRP A 263 6.70 -14.79 -8.02
N HIS A 264 6.91 -14.77 -9.33
CA HIS A 264 8.10 -15.36 -9.96
C HIS A 264 8.73 -14.34 -10.93
N SER A 265 10.07 -14.29 -11.00
CA SER A 265 10.79 -13.32 -11.83
C SER A 265 10.46 -13.39 -13.33
N ASN A 266 10.19 -14.60 -13.83
CA ASN A 266 9.91 -14.84 -15.26
C ASN A 266 8.42 -14.69 -15.61
N PHE A 267 7.52 -14.89 -14.65
CA PHE A 267 6.08 -15.00 -14.92
C PHE A 267 5.24 -13.95 -14.19
N GLY A 268 5.84 -13.16 -13.30
CA GLY A 268 5.09 -12.23 -12.45
C GLY A 268 4.26 -12.93 -11.37
N CYS A 269 3.14 -12.36 -11.02
CA CYS A 269 2.24 -12.85 -9.98
C CYS A 269 1.22 -13.83 -10.56
N ARG A 270 1.42 -15.14 -10.37
CA ARG A 270 0.44 -16.16 -10.80
C ARG A 270 -0.80 -16.20 -9.90
N LYS A 271 -0.63 -16.09 -8.58
CA LYS A 271 -1.75 -16.05 -7.61
C LYS A 271 -2.69 -14.86 -7.81
N CYS A 272 -2.27 -13.81 -8.51
CA CYS A 272 -3.10 -12.63 -8.73
C CYS A 272 -4.34 -12.93 -9.59
N GLU A 273 -4.31 -14.02 -10.35
CA GLU A 273 -5.41 -14.46 -11.20
C GLU A 273 -6.29 -15.54 -10.53
N TRP A 274 -5.92 -15.98 -9.31
CA TRP A 274 -6.68 -17.00 -8.61
C TRP A 274 -7.84 -16.40 -7.81
N ASN A 275 -8.97 -17.12 -7.79
CA ASN A 275 -10.14 -16.78 -6.97
C ASN A 275 -10.67 -15.35 -7.18
N LEU A 276 -10.55 -14.81 -8.40
CA LEU A 276 -11.09 -13.49 -8.73
C LEU A 276 -12.61 -13.49 -8.63
N LEU A 277 -13.16 -12.45 -8.00
CA LEU A 277 -14.58 -12.21 -7.94
C LEU A 277 -15.08 -11.64 -9.28
N GLN A 278 -16.08 -12.29 -9.88
CA GLN A 278 -16.77 -11.74 -11.03
C GLN A 278 -17.85 -10.76 -10.55
N LEU A 279 -17.71 -9.49 -10.88
CA LEU A 279 -18.72 -8.49 -10.55
C LEU A 279 -19.88 -8.54 -11.53
N PRO A 280 -21.14 -8.30 -11.06
CA PRO A 280 -22.28 -8.17 -11.95
C PRO A 280 -22.09 -7.02 -12.95
N GLU A 281 -22.56 -7.23 -14.20
CA GLU A 281 -22.54 -6.17 -15.22
C GLU A 281 -23.59 -5.08 -14.95
N ALA A 282 -24.76 -5.46 -14.45
CA ALA A 282 -25.84 -4.54 -14.15
C ALA A 282 -25.56 -3.77 -12.86
N GLU A 283 -25.61 -2.44 -12.92
CA GLU A 283 -25.30 -1.56 -11.78
C GLU A 283 -26.19 -1.80 -10.55
N GLU A 284 -27.46 -2.15 -10.78
CA GLU A 284 -28.41 -2.48 -9.71
C GLU A 284 -28.01 -3.70 -8.88
N ASN A 285 -27.21 -4.61 -9.45
CA ASN A 285 -26.77 -5.84 -8.80
C ASN A 285 -25.37 -5.70 -8.17
N LEU A 286 -24.69 -4.56 -8.35
CA LEU A 286 -23.40 -4.31 -7.72
C LEU A 286 -23.55 -4.27 -6.19
N PRO A 287 -22.53 -4.75 -5.44
CA PRO A 287 -22.52 -4.67 -3.99
C PRO A 287 -22.65 -3.24 -3.45
N THR A 288 -23.21 -3.10 -2.25
CA THR A 288 -23.25 -1.82 -1.55
C THR A 288 -21.93 -1.52 -0.86
N VAL A 289 -21.49 -0.27 -0.91
CA VAL A 289 -20.22 0.18 -0.34
C VAL A 289 -20.43 1.29 0.66
N GLN A 290 -19.87 1.15 1.85
CA GLN A 290 -19.64 2.29 2.70
C GLN A 290 -18.30 2.91 2.33
N LEU A 291 -18.28 4.18 1.95
CA LEU A 291 -17.07 4.96 1.77
C LEU A 291 -16.82 5.76 3.06
N ALA A 292 -15.89 5.27 3.89
CA ALA A 292 -15.51 5.87 5.15
C ALA A 292 -14.31 6.80 4.94
N ILE A 293 -14.55 8.10 5.02
CA ILE A 293 -13.59 9.17 4.76
C ILE A 293 -13.14 9.78 6.07
N PHE A 294 -11.82 9.88 6.26
CA PHE A 294 -11.20 10.47 7.45
C PHE A 294 -10.32 11.64 7.04
N ILE A 295 -10.70 12.86 7.46
CA ILE A 295 -9.96 14.10 7.16
C ILE A 295 -9.33 14.58 8.44
N GLU A 296 -8.06 14.27 8.61
CA GLU A 296 -7.30 14.67 9.77
C GLU A 296 -6.71 16.08 9.63
N PRO A 297 -6.33 16.73 10.74
CA PRO A 297 -5.74 18.06 10.72
C PRO A 297 -4.52 18.15 9.79
N ASN A 298 -4.33 19.36 9.23
CA ASN A 298 -3.24 19.66 8.31
C ASN A 298 -3.25 18.83 7.00
N THR A 299 -4.41 18.40 6.54
CA THR A 299 -4.55 17.72 5.25
C THR A 299 -4.73 18.76 4.12
N PRO A 300 -3.79 18.84 3.15
CA PRO A 300 -3.89 19.75 2.03
C PRO A 300 -4.75 19.18 0.88
N PHE A 301 -5.13 20.01 -0.09
CA PHE A 301 -5.84 19.64 -1.33
C PHE A 301 -7.17 18.90 -1.12
N ILE A 302 -7.92 19.27 -0.09
CA ILE A 302 -9.24 18.68 0.22
C ILE A 302 -10.27 18.88 -0.90
N PRO A 303 -10.38 20.03 -1.58
CA PRO A 303 -11.28 20.18 -2.73
C PRO A 303 -11.01 19.17 -3.84
N GLU A 304 -9.73 18.93 -4.17
CA GLU A 304 -9.29 17.98 -5.18
C GLU A 304 -9.60 16.54 -4.74
N PHE A 305 -9.32 16.22 -3.48
CA PHE A 305 -9.68 14.92 -2.90
C PHE A 305 -11.18 14.63 -3.04
N LEU A 306 -12.05 15.56 -2.60
CA LEU A 306 -13.50 15.39 -2.70
C LEU A 306 -13.98 15.31 -4.15
N SER A 307 -13.37 16.08 -5.06
CA SER A 307 -13.63 15.97 -6.51
C SER A 307 -13.33 14.58 -7.06
N ARG A 308 -12.18 14.00 -6.68
CA ARG A 308 -11.78 12.63 -7.09
C ARG A 308 -12.68 11.56 -6.47
N ILE A 309 -13.14 11.73 -5.23
CA ILE A 309 -14.17 10.87 -4.62
C ILE A 309 -15.47 10.88 -5.44
N GLN A 310 -15.90 12.05 -5.90
CA GLN A 310 -17.09 12.17 -6.75
C GLN A 310 -16.90 11.48 -8.10
N GLN A 311 -15.67 11.43 -8.63
CA GLN A 311 -15.35 10.84 -9.94
C GLN A 311 -15.14 9.31 -9.91
N LEU A 312 -15.12 8.67 -8.72
CA LEU A 312 -15.00 7.21 -8.64
C LEU A 312 -16.03 6.51 -9.54
N ASP A 313 -15.56 5.53 -10.33
CA ASP A 313 -16.40 4.72 -11.23
C ASP A 313 -17.15 3.64 -10.43
N TYR A 314 -18.16 4.11 -9.68
CA TYR A 314 -19.08 3.28 -8.93
C TYR A 314 -20.42 4.00 -8.78
N PRO A 315 -21.59 3.32 -8.93
CA PRO A 315 -22.88 3.96 -8.79
C PRO A 315 -23.07 4.62 -7.44
N LYS A 316 -23.29 5.92 -7.42
CA LYS A 316 -23.41 6.69 -6.17
C LYS A 316 -24.60 6.24 -5.33
N SER A 317 -25.66 5.72 -5.98
CA SER A 317 -26.82 5.11 -5.33
C SER A 317 -26.51 3.82 -4.54
N LYS A 318 -25.32 3.22 -4.76
CA LYS A 318 -24.79 2.06 -4.04
C LYS A 318 -23.76 2.44 -2.98
N ILE A 319 -23.44 3.75 -2.82
CA ILE A 319 -22.48 4.24 -1.87
C ILE A 319 -23.19 4.96 -0.71
N THR A 320 -22.87 4.54 0.51
CA THR A 320 -23.15 5.29 1.73
C THR A 320 -21.87 6.01 2.16
N LEU A 321 -21.95 7.33 2.35
CA LEU A 321 -20.83 8.11 2.85
C LEU A 321 -20.83 8.14 4.38
N PHE A 322 -19.68 7.86 4.97
CA PHE A 322 -19.35 8.14 6.36
C PHE A 322 -18.15 9.09 6.35
N ILE A 323 -18.32 10.33 6.83
CA ILE A 323 -17.28 11.36 6.77
C ILE A 323 -16.96 11.82 8.18
N HIS A 324 -15.69 11.75 8.56
CA HIS A 324 -15.16 12.32 9.79
C HIS A 324 -14.16 13.43 9.45
N THR A 325 -14.28 14.58 10.10
CA THR A 325 -13.32 15.67 10.01
C THR A 325 -13.05 16.28 11.39
N ASN A 326 -11.78 16.54 11.68
CA ASN A 326 -11.30 17.08 12.96
C ASN A 326 -10.87 18.54 12.87
N GLU A 327 -11.06 19.20 11.72
CA GLU A 327 -10.58 20.56 11.50
C GLU A 327 -11.67 21.47 10.92
N GLU A 328 -11.96 22.59 11.58
CA GLU A 328 -13.00 23.55 11.15
C GLU A 328 -12.73 24.12 9.75
N ASN A 329 -11.45 24.34 9.39
CA ASN A 329 -11.09 24.87 8.09
C ASN A 329 -11.47 23.93 6.94
N THR A 330 -11.54 22.62 7.17
CA THR A 330 -11.91 21.63 6.16
C THR A 330 -13.41 21.40 6.08
N GLU A 331 -14.16 21.69 7.15
CA GLU A 331 -15.62 21.50 7.23
C GLU A 331 -16.36 22.24 6.11
N ARG A 332 -15.92 23.46 5.76
CA ARG A 332 -16.51 24.23 4.66
C ARG A 332 -16.49 23.49 3.32
N TYR A 333 -15.40 22.77 3.00
CA TYR A 333 -15.26 22.02 1.76
C TYR A 333 -16.16 20.78 1.76
N VAL A 334 -16.24 20.08 2.89
CA VAL A 334 -17.16 18.94 3.08
C VAL A 334 -18.62 19.42 2.95
N SER A 335 -18.98 20.53 3.57
CA SER A 335 -20.32 21.11 3.48
C SER A 335 -20.69 21.52 2.05
N GLN A 336 -19.78 22.16 1.31
CA GLN A 336 -19.98 22.50 -0.10
C GLN A 336 -20.13 21.28 -1.00
N PHE A 337 -19.31 20.25 -0.77
CA PHE A 337 -19.40 18.97 -1.47
C PHE A 337 -20.78 18.32 -1.25
N LEU A 338 -21.21 18.23 0.00
CA LEU A 338 -22.51 17.62 0.35
C LEU A 338 -23.70 18.42 -0.20
N LEU A 339 -23.63 19.77 -0.17
CA LEU A 339 -24.67 20.61 -0.74
C LEU A 339 -24.93 20.29 -2.22
N ARG A 340 -23.87 19.98 -2.97
CA ARG A 340 -23.95 19.70 -4.42
C ARG A 340 -24.25 18.23 -4.73
N HIS A 341 -23.82 17.28 -3.88
CA HIS A 341 -23.76 15.85 -4.29
C HIS A 341 -24.52 14.89 -3.37
N ARG A 342 -24.94 15.28 -2.15
CA ARG A 342 -25.56 14.39 -1.15
C ARG A 342 -26.71 13.55 -1.71
N VAL A 343 -27.57 14.13 -2.56
CA VAL A 343 -28.75 13.47 -3.11
C VAL A 343 -28.44 12.30 -4.06
N LYS A 344 -27.20 12.20 -4.54
CA LYS A 344 -26.75 11.11 -5.42
C LYS A 344 -26.39 9.84 -4.65
N TYR A 345 -26.03 9.98 -3.37
CA TYR A 345 -25.57 8.87 -2.52
C TYR A 345 -26.73 8.19 -1.80
N GLN A 346 -26.58 6.90 -1.51
CA GLN A 346 -27.56 6.10 -0.79
C GLN A 346 -27.84 6.65 0.61
N GLY A 347 -26.79 7.10 1.30
CA GLY A 347 -26.86 7.67 2.64
C GLY A 347 -25.63 8.51 2.94
N VAL A 348 -25.75 9.40 3.95
CA VAL A 348 -24.63 10.23 4.40
C VAL A 348 -24.69 10.37 5.93
N GLN A 349 -23.60 10.01 6.59
CA GLN A 349 -23.31 10.29 7.98
C GLN A 349 -22.09 11.21 8.06
N VAL A 350 -22.16 12.27 8.83
CA VAL A 350 -21.03 13.18 9.06
C VAL A 350 -20.76 13.26 10.56
N ILE A 351 -19.52 13.21 10.92
CA ILE A 351 -18.99 13.55 12.25
C ILE A 351 -18.12 14.79 12.05
N SER A 352 -18.57 15.88 12.60
CA SER A 352 -17.95 17.21 12.46
C SER A 352 -16.90 17.46 13.55
N PRO A 353 -16.05 18.48 13.43
CA PRO A 353 -15.14 18.89 14.50
C PRO A 353 -15.84 19.22 15.81
N HIS A 354 -17.08 19.73 15.73
CA HIS A 354 -17.89 20.10 16.90
C HIS A 354 -18.34 18.89 17.74
N ASP A 355 -18.36 17.68 17.14
CA ASP A 355 -18.72 16.44 17.85
C ASP A 355 -17.59 15.96 18.77
N GLY A 356 -16.37 16.48 18.63
CA GLY A 356 -15.23 16.20 19.50
C GLY A 356 -14.78 14.70 19.47
N VAL A 357 -15.01 14.02 18.35
CA VAL A 357 -14.73 12.57 18.21
C VAL A 357 -13.32 12.38 17.68
N HIS A 358 -12.51 11.63 18.43
CA HIS A 358 -11.16 11.25 18.02
C HIS A 358 -11.17 10.26 16.84
N GLU A 359 -10.12 10.29 16.02
CA GLU A 359 -9.94 9.45 14.83
C GLU A 359 -10.21 7.96 15.09
N ALA A 360 -9.55 7.35 16.09
CA ALA A 360 -9.72 5.94 16.41
C ALA A 360 -11.18 5.59 16.76
N THR A 361 -11.87 6.48 17.49
CA THR A 361 -13.31 6.33 17.79
C THR A 361 -14.14 6.42 16.53
N ALA A 362 -13.87 7.41 15.66
CA ALA A 362 -14.58 7.58 14.39
C ALA A 362 -14.39 6.36 13.47
N ARG A 363 -13.20 5.79 13.42
CA ARG A 363 -12.92 4.57 12.65
C ARG A 363 -13.70 3.36 13.18
N ASN A 364 -13.81 3.17 14.50
CA ASN A 364 -14.67 2.14 15.09
C ASN A 364 -16.16 2.40 14.78
N MET A 365 -16.63 3.65 14.92
CA MET A 365 -18.00 4.02 14.55
C MET A 365 -18.32 3.77 13.06
N ALA A 366 -17.33 3.92 12.17
CA ALA A 366 -17.51 3.60 10.76
C ALA A 366 -17.74 2.11 10.53
N LEU A 367 -17.05 1.22 11.26
CA LEU A 367 -17.30 -0.22 11.19
C LEU A 367 -18.72 -0.57 11.65
N ASP A 368 -19.13 -0.04 12.81
CA ASP A 368 -20.48 -0.24 13.33
C ASP A 368 -21.56 0.29 12.37
N HIS A 369 -21.32 1.45 11.77
CA HIS A 369 -22.24 2.06 10.81
C HIS A 369 -22.39 1.22 9.54
N CYS A 370 -21.31 0.64 9.03
CA CYS A 370 -21.36 -0.27 7.88
C CYS A 370 -22.27 -1.48 8.19
N ILE A 371 -22.09 -2.11 9.37
CA ILE A 371 -22.93 -3.23 9.79
C ILE A 371 -24.38 -2.81 9.95
N LEU A 372 -24.63 -1.66 10.61
CA LEU A 372 -25.97 -1.11 10.80
C LEU A 372 -26.69 -0.82 9.48
N LYS A 373 -25.95 -0.36 8.46
CA LYS A 373 -26.50 -0.06 7.11
C LYS A 373 -26.49 -1.26 6.16
N ASN A 374 -26.05 -2.45 6.63
CA ASN A 374 -25.92 -3.66 5.82
C ASN A 374 -25.10 -3.42 4.56
N CYS A 375 -23.97 -2.73 4.65
CA CYS A 375 -23.05 -2.61 3.53
C CYS A 375 -22.39 -3.97 3.24
N ASP A 376 -22.06 -4.24 1.97
CA ASP A 376 -21.33 -5.45 1.57
C ASP A 376 -19.80 -5.24 1.73
N TYR A 377 -19.35 -4.02 1.52
CA TYR A 377 -17.95 -3.62 1.67
C TYR A 377 -17.82 -2.26 2.33
N GLN A 378 -16.71 -2.05 3.05
CA GLN A 378 -16.27 -0.73 3.48
C GLN A 378 -14.94 -0.39 2.82
N LEU A 379 -14.88 0.75 2.10
CA LEU A 379 -13.63 1.39 1.69
C LEU A 379 -13.30 2.47 2.71
N SER A 380 -12.24 2.25 3.49
CA SER A 380 -11.65 3.26 4.36
C SER A 380 -10.68 4.10 3.55
N ILE A 381 -10.74 5.42 3.62
CA ILE A 381 -9.85 6.34 2.90
C ILE A 381 -9.57 7.61 3.69
N ASP A 382 -8.30 7.95 3.80
CA ASP A 382 -7.85 9.19 4.42
C ASP A 382 -7.83 10.36 3.42
N GLY A 383 -8.07 11.57 3.91
CA GLY A 383 -8.10 12.78 3.07
C GLY A 383 -6.78 13.11 2.36
N ASN A 384 -5.65 12.56 2.83
CA ASN A 384 -4.34 12.72 2.19
C ASN A 384 -4.06 11.72 1.06
N VAL A 385 -5.06 10.95 0.61
CA VAL A 385 -4.93 10.01 -0.52
C VAL A 385 -5.54 10.64 -1.77
N GLN A 386 -4.73 11.00 -2.73
CA GLN A 386 -5.19 11.52 -4.03
C GLN A 386 -5.39 10.36 -5.01
N ILE A 387 -6.65 9.96 -5.23
CA ILE A 387 -7.00 8.90 -6.19
C ILE A 387 -6.90 9.44 -7.61
N THR A 388 -6.12 8.77 -8.46
CA THR A 388 -5.94 9.13 -9.88
C THR A 388 -6.62 8.15 -10.84
N ASN A 389 -7.01 6.97 -10.35
CA ASN A 389 -7.72 5.95 -11.12
C ASN A 389 -9.08 5.68 -10.50
N SER A 390 -10.12 6.06 -11.22
CA SER A 390 -11.52 5.97 -10.75
C SER A 390 -12.02 4.53 -10.57
N SER A 391 -11.38 3.52 -11.18
CA SER A 391 -11.80 2.11 -11.11
C SER A 391 -11.47 1.43 -9.77
N LEU A 392 -10.91 2.14 -8.80
CA LEU A 392 -10.39 1.63 -7.53
C LEU A 392 -11.32 0.62 -6.84
N ILE A 393 -12.59 0.98 -6.64
CA ILE A 393 -13.54 0.16 -5.88
C ILE A 393 -13.76 -1.19 -6.58
N LYS A 394 -14.12 -1.16 -7.85
CA LYS A 394 -14.36 -2.37 -8.67
C LYS A 394 -13.11 -3.26 -8.70
N PHE A 395 -11.96 -2.65 -8.93
CA PHE A 395 -10.70 -3.39 -8.99
C PHE A 395 -10.38 -4.11 -7.68
N LEU A 396 -10.47 -3.43 -6.54
CA LEU A 396 -10.19 -4.05 -5.24
C LEU A 396 -11.17 -5.18 -4.92
N MET A 397 -12.46 -5.01 -5.27
CA MET A 397 -13.47 -6.07 -5.09
C MET A 397 -13.12 -7.34 -5.87
N THR A 398 -12.66 -7.21 -7.13
CA THR A 398 -12.29 -8.37 -7.96
C THR A 398 -11.20 -9.21 -7.32
N LYS A 399 -10.35 -8.63 -6.46
CA LYS A 399 -9.27 -9.37 -5.78
C LYS A 399 -9.76 -10.33 -4.71
N ASN A 400 -11.03 -10.22 -4.29
CA ASN A 400 -11.70 -11.15 -3.38
C ASN A 400 -10.94 -11.44 -2.07
N LYS A 401 -10.26 -10.45 -1.51
CA LYS A 401 -9.52 -10.55 -0.24
C LYS A 401 -10.34 -10.00 0.92
N GLN A 402 -10.07 -10.50 2.14
CA GLN A 402 -10.73 -10.02 3.35
C GLN A 402 -10.44 -8.54 3.59
N VAL A 403 -9.17 -8.16 3.50
CA VAL A 403 -8.68 -6.77 3.57
C VAL A 403 -7.66 -6.56 2.44
N VAL A 404 -7.89 -5.56 1.59
CA VAL A 404 -6.99 -5.24 0.49
C VAL A 404 -6.97 -3.74 0.20
N GLY A 405 -5.79 -3.17 0.04
CA GLY A 405 -5.62 -1.79 -0.40
C GLY A 405 -4.74 -1.67 -1.65
N PRO A 406 -4.82 -0.55 -2.36
CA PRO A 406 -3.88 -0.24 -3.42
C PRO A 406 -2.56 0.22 -2.80
N LEU A 407 -1.45 0.03 -3.50
CA LEU A 407 -0.21 0.73 -3.19
C LEU A 407 -0.38 2.21 -3.52
N VAL A 408 -0.23 3.07 -2.53
CA VAL A 408 -0.07 4.52 -2.69
C VAL A 408 1.17 4.99 -1.95
N LYS A 409 1.90 5.93 -2.54
CA LYS A 409 3.16 6.46 -1.99
C LYS A 409 3.28 7.96 -2.18
N LEU A 410 4.13 8.60 -1.39
CA LEU A 410 4.54 9.99 -1.64
C LEU A 410 5.25 10.07 -2.99
N HIS A 411 4.94 11.13 -3.75
CA HIS A 411 5.57 11.36 -5.05
C HIS A 411 7.10 11.38 -4.93
N GLU A 412 7.78 10.63 -5.81
CA GLU A 412 9.25 10.48 -5.86
C GLU A 412 9.91 10.01 -4.55
N LYS A 413 9.14 9.45 -3.59
CA LYS A 413 9.67 8.91 -2.34
C LYS A 413 9.31 7.45 -2.16
N LEU A 414 10.05 6.77 -1.27
CA LEU A 414 9.78 5.37 -0.91
C LEU A 414 8.78 5.22 0.24
N TRP A 415 8.22 6.31 0.75
CA TRP A 415 7.19 6.27 1.79
C TRP A 415 5.85 5.86 1.20
N SER A 416 5.29 4.75 1.68
CA SER A 416 4.03 4.18 1.19
C SER A 416 3.07 3.87 2.33
N ASN A 417 1.85 3.45 1.97
CA ASN A 417 0.79 3.10 2.90
C ASN A 417 0.88 1.68 3.47
N PHE A 418 1.98 0.94 3.25
CA PHE A 418 2.16 -0.39 3.83
C PHE A 418 3.56 -0.58 4.40
N TRP A 419 3.71 -1.57 5.29
CA TRP A 419 5.00 -2.04 5.77
C TRP A 419 5.27 -3.45 5.26
N GLY A 420 6.52 -3.71 4.83
CA GLY A 420 6.92 -5.02 4.34
C GLY A 420 7.21 -6.02 5.46
N ALA A 421 7.56 -5.53 6.65
CA ALA A 421 7.88 -6.33 7.84
C ALA A 421 7.61 -5.53 9.12
N LEU A 422 7.69 -6.22 10.27
CA LEU A 422 7.72 -5.60 11.59
C LEU A 422 9.05 -5.93 12.28
N ASN A 423 9.53 -5.02 13.13
CA ASN A 423 10.63 -5.30 14.06
C ASN A 423 10.12 -6.09 15.29
N ALA A 424 11.01 -6.42 16.22
CA ALA A 424 10.67 -7.18 17.42
C ALA A 424 9.64 -6.47 18.32
N ASP A 425 9.57 -5.16 18.28
CA ASP A 425 8.66 -4.33 19.08
C ASP A 425 7.31 -4.09 18.37
N GLY A 426 7.10 -4.68 17.18
CA GLY A 426 5.87 -4.53 16.39
C GLY A 426 5.79 -3.27 15.53
N TYR A 427 6.89 -2.49 15.42
CA TYR A 427 6.98 -1.30 14.60
C TYR A 427 7.56 -1.55 13.22
N TYR A 428 7.64 -0.49 12.42
CA TYR A 428 8.09 -0.49 11.04
C TYR A 428 9.43 -1.20 10.83
N ALA A 429 9.42 -2.13 9.87
CA ALA A 429 10.62 -2.68 9.26
C ALA A 429 10.41 -2.87 7.74
N ARG A 430 11.51 -2.98 7.01
CA ARG A 430 11.46 -3.27 5.57
C ARG A 430 11.71 -4.75 5.32
N SER A 431 10.88 -5.33 4.44
CA SER A 431 11.20 -6.61 3.81
C SER A 431 12.27 -6.41 2.72
N ALA A 432 12.93 -7.48 2.32
CA ALA A 432 13.97 -7.43 1.29
C ALA A 432 13.45 -6.94 -0.07
N ASP A 433 12.18 -7.16 -0.36
CA ASP A 433 11.49 -6.83 -1.62
C ASP A 433 10.73 -5.48 -1.57
N TYR A 434 10.68 -4.81 -0.42
CA TYR A 434 9.90 -3.58 -0.24
C TYR A 434 10.15 -2.53 -1.32
N ILE A 435 11.42 -2.28 -1.64
CA ILE A 435 11.79 -1.25 -2.64
C ILE A 435 11.30 -1.65 -4.01
N SER A 436 11.49 -2.91 -4.40
CA SER A 436 11.04 -3.43 -5.71
C SER A 436 9.51 -3.38 -5.85
N ILE A 437 8.77 -3.62 -4.77
CA ILE A 437 7.30 -3.51 -4.75
C ILE A 437 6.87 -2.04 -4.88
N VAL A 438 7.46 -1.14 -4.08
CA VAL A 438 7.14 0.29 -4.08
C VAL A 438 7.48 0.96 -5.43
N ASN A 439 8.55 0.52 -6.09
CA ASN A 439 8.94 0.99 -7.42
C ASN A 439 8.22 0.26 -8.56
N ARG A 440 7.36 -0.73 -8.24
CA ARG A 440 6.63 -1.54 -9.22
C ARG A 440 7.54 -2.36 -10.16
N GLU A 441 8.75 -2.66 -9.72
CA GLU A 441 9.63 -3.65 -10.36
C GLU A 441 9.08 -5.07 -10.18
N ARG A 442 8.38 -5.31 -9.06
CA ARG A 442 7.56 -6.49 -8.80
C ARG A 442 6.12 -6.06 -8.63
N THR A 443 5.25 -6.53 -9.52
CA THR A 443 3.81 -6.24 -9.49
C THR A 443 3.02 -7.46 -9.06
N GLY A 444 1.98 -7.26 -8.25
CA GLY A 444 1.15 -8.33 -7.75
C GLY A 444 0.27 -7.95 -6.55
N ILE A 445 -0.22 -8.98 -5.85
CA ILE A 445 -0.90 -8.87 -4.56
C ILE A 445 0.01 -9.44 -3.48
N TRP A 446 0.26 -8.66 -2.44
CA TRP A 446 1.24 -8.97 -1.40
C TRP A 446 0.55 -9.08 -0.05
N ASN A 447 0.76 -10.20 0.65
CA ASN A 447 0.41 -10.31 2.06
C ASN A 447 1.43 -9.52 2.87
N ILE A 448 0.94 -8.60 3.70
CA ILE A 448 1.73 -7.60 4.42
C ILE A 448 1.29 -7.51 5.89
N PRO A 449 2.16 -7.10 6.81
CA PRO A 449 1.79 -7.01 8.22
C PRO A 449 1.03 -5.73 8.60
N PHE A 450 1.07 -4.69 7.75
CA PHE A 450 0.48 -3.38 8.04
C PHE A 450 0.05 -2.67 6.77
N ILE A 451 -1.13 -2.06 6.83
CA ILE A 451 -1.67 -1.16 5.81
C ILE A 451 -2.39 0.02 6.47
N SER A 452 -2.31 1.19 5.85
CA SER A 452 -2.99 2.41 6.30
C SER A 452 -3.60 3.18 5.13
N SER A 453 -4.25 4.25 5.43
CA SER A 453 -4.71 5.33 4.55
C SER A 453 -5.77 4.94 3.52
N VAL A 454 -5.69 3.80 2.84
CA VAL A 454 -6.74 3.34 1.92
C VAL A 454 -6.77 1.82 1.81
N TYR A 455 -7.92 1.22 2.15
CA TYR A 455 -8.16 -0.23 2.05
C TYR A 455 -9.65 -0.56 2.04
N LEU A 456 -9.99 -1.62 1.32
CA LEU A 456 -11.31 -2.21 1.21
C LEU A 456 -11.43 -3.42 2.13
N MET A 457 -12.52 -3.51 2.88
CA MET A 457 -12.84 -4.64 3.76
C MET A 457 -14.20 -5.24 3.37
N LYS A 458 -14.33 -6.56 3.48
CA LYS A 458 -15.62 -7.23 3.36
C LYS A 458 -16.43 -7.05 4.65
N SER A 459 -17.72 -6.89 4.52
CA SER A 459 -18.65 -6.77 5.68
C SER A 459 -18.63 -8.01 6.59
N GLU A 460 -18.47 -9.21 6.03
CA GLU A 460 -18.31 -10.45 6.79
C GLU A 460 -17.07 -10.42 7.70
N THR A 461 -15.96 -9.89 7.17
CA THR A 461 -14.71 -9.68 7.93
C THR A 461 -14.93 -8.69 9.07
N ILE A 462 -15.64 -7.59 8.81
CA ILE A 462 -15.98 -6.59 9.83
C ILE A 462 -16.82 -7.24 10.95
N ARG A 463 -17.86 -8.00 10.59
CA ARG A 463 -18.70 -8.70 11.57
C ARG A 463 -17.91 -9.69 12.43
N PHE A 464 -17.06 -10.49 11.77
CA PHE A 464 -16.19 -11.44 12.47
C PHE A 464 -15.26 -10.71 13.45
N LEU A 465 -14.57 -9.66 12.99
CA LEU A 465 -13.64 -8.88 13.80
C LEU A 465 -14.33 -8.24 15.00
N LEU A 466 -15.47 -7.57 14.80
CA LEU A 466 -16.22 -6.91 15.88
C LEU A 466 -16.78 -7.91 16.90
N SER A 467 -17.07 -9.17 16.52
CA SER A 467 -17.50 -10.21 17.43
C SER A 467 -16.39 -10.65 18.41
N ARG A 468 -15.12 -10.48 18.04
CA ARG A 468 -13.94 -10.83 18.81
C ARG A 468 -13.31 -9.63 19.49
N VAL A 469 -13.22 -8.51 18.77
CA VAL A 469 -12.61 -7.26 19.22
C VAL A 469 -13.59 -6.12 18.96
N PRO A 470 -14.34 -5.66 19.99
CA PRO A 470 -15.38 -4.65 19.80
C PRO A 470 -14.88 -3.29 19.31
N GLN A 471 -13.61 -2.97 19.57
CA GLN A 471 -12.99 -1.69 19.17
C GLN A 471 -11.62 -1.93 18.53
N PRO A 472 -11.55 -2.40 17.27
CA PRO A 472 -10.28 -2.83 16.65
C PRO A 472 -9.23 -1.73 16.49
N TYR A 473 -9.64 -0.47 16.48
CA TYR A 473 -8.71 0.67 16.35
C TYR A 473 -8.15 1.17 17.69
N PHE A 474 -8.37 0.41 18.79
CA PHE A 474 -7.75 0.68 20.09
C PHE A 474 -6.97 -0.54 20.58
N TYR A 475 -5.68 -0.37 20.83
CA TYR A 475 -4.83 -1.39 21.41
C TYR A 475 -3.65 -0.72 22.12
N GLU A 476 -3.64 -0.75 23.46
CA GLU A 476 -2.60 -0.14 24.29
C GLU A 476 -2.31 1.33 23.87
N ASP A 477 -1.02 1.70 23.73
CA ASP A 477 -0.57 3.02 23.32
C ASP A 477 -0.27 3.12 21.79
N MET A 478 -0.82 2.18 21.00
CA MET A 478 -0.64 2.18 19.54
C MET A 478 -1.52 3.23 18.84
N ASP A 479 -1.04 3.75 17.70
CA ASP A 479 -1.91 4.51 16.82
C ASP A 479 -3.02 3.64 16.22
N ALA A 480 -4.07 4.28 15.70
CA ALA A 480 -5.28 3.60 15.25
C ALA A 480 -5.02 2.53 14.17
N ASP A 481 -4.17 2.83 13.18
CA ASP A 481 -3.87 1.90 12.09
C ASP A 481 -3.01 0.72 12.57
N MET A 482 -2.07 0.97 13.48
CA MET A 482 -1.25 -0.09 14.10
C MET A 482 -2.13 -1.02 14.94
N ALA A 483 -3.03 -0.46 15.76
CA ALA A 483 -3.98 -1.22 16.59
C ALA A 483 -4.87 -2.11 15.73
N PHE A 484 -5.48 -1.54 14.68
CA PHE A 484 -6.30 -2.28 13.73
C PHE A 484 -5.54 -3.43 13.08
N CYS A 485 -4.36 -3.16 12.53
CA CYS A 485 -3.56 -4.19 11.87
C CYS A 485 -3.10 -5.28 12.84
N ALA A 486 -2.81 -4.95 14.11
CA ALA A 486 -2.45 -5.92 15.13
C ALA A 486 -3.62 -6.88 15.43
N HIS A 487 -4.82 -6.34 15.67
CA HIS A 487 -6.01 -7.15 15.92
C HIS A 487 -6.39 -8.03 14.72
N VAL A 488 -6.38 -7.48 13.52
CA VAL A 488 -6.67 -8.23 12.29
C VAL A 488 -5.73 -9.43 12.13
N ARG A 489 -4.43 -9.24 12.38
CA ARG A 489 -3.45 -10.34 12.35
C ARG A 489 -3.65 -11.37 13.47
N GLN A 490 -4.00 -10.91 14.69
CA GLN A 490 -4.28 -11.81 15.83
C GLN A 490 -5.46 -12.73 15.55
N GLU A 491 -6.48 -12.23 14.85
CA GLU A 491 -7.67 -13.00 14.44
C GLU A 491 -7.44 -13.85 13.16
N GLY A 492 -6.19 -13.94 12.67
CA GLY A 492 -5.84 -14.77 11.53
C GLY A 492 -6.28 -14.23 10.17
N ILE A 493 -6.69 -12.97 10.10
CA ILE A 493 -7.06 -12.29 8.86
C ILE A 493 -5.81 -11.72 8.19
N PHE A 494 -5.67 -11.90 6.88
CA PHE A 494 -4.54 -11.40 6.11
C PHE A 494 -4.81 -10.00 5.56
N LEU A 495 -3.81 -9.14 5.70
CA LEU A 495 -3.77 -7.83 5.07
C LEU A 495 -3.06 -7.93 3.73
N HIS A 496 -3.63 -7.31 2.69
CA HIS A 496 -3.02 -7.32 1.37
C HIS A 496 -2.85 -5.91 0.81
N VAL A 497 -1.74 -5.70 0.09
CA VAL A 497 -1.56 -4.54 -0.79
C VAL A 497 -1.41 -5.01 -2.24
N THR A 498 -2.03 -4.31 -3.18
CA THR A 498 -1.85 -4.57 -4.62
C THR A 498 -1.20 -3.37 -5.30
N ASN A 499 -0.20 -3.65 -6.14
CA ASN A 499 0.46 -2.69 -7.01
C ASN A 499 0.35 -3.05 -8.49
N GLU A 500 -0.64 -3.88 -8.87
CA GLU A 500 -0.88 -4.30 -10.26
C GLU A 500 -1.26 -3.11 -11.16
N ALA A 501 -1.95 -2.12 -10.60
CA ALA A 501 -2.26 -0.86 -11.25
C ALA A 501 -1.87 0.33 -10.36
N GLU A 502 -1.77 1.50 -10.94
CA GLU A 502 -1.56 2.74 -10.22
C GLU A 502 -2.92 3.39 -9.92
N PHE A 503 -3.19 3.64 -8.64
CA PHE A 503 -4.48 4.17 -8.18
C PHE A 503 -4.42 5.57 -7.62
N GLY A 504 -3.22 6.04 -7.29
CA GLY A 504 -3.06 7.36 -6.70
C GLY A 504 -1.76 7.53 -5.93
N ARG A 505 -1.73 8.59 -5.14
CA ARG A 505 -0.55 8.95 -4.33
C ARG A 505 -0.95 9.46 -2.96
N LEU A 506 0.00 9.44 -2.05
CA LEU A 506 -0.12 10.07 -0.73
C LEU A 506 0.31 11.54 -0.82
N LEU A 507 -0.35 12.37 -0.03
CA LEU A 507 0.11 13.72 0.28
C LEU A 507 0.84 13.73 1.62
N SER A 508 1.87 14.55 1.70
CA SER A 508 2.53 14.87 2.97
C SER A 508 1.71 15.89 3.75
N LYS A 509 1.45 15.61 5.02
CA LYS A 509 0.86 16.56 5.97
C LYS A 509 1.93 17.44 6.65
N ALA A 510 3.21 17.26 6.32
CA ALA A 510 4.29 18.05 6.90
C ALA A 510 4.28 19.48 6.41
N ASN A 511 4.51 20.40 7.32
CA ASN A 511 4.59 21.85 7.03
C ASN A 511 3.31 22.47 6.44
N VAL A 512 2.16 21.85 6.63
CA VAL A 512 0.88 22.44 6.28
C VAL A 512 0.50 23.43 7.38
N ASN A 513 0.27 24.71 6.99
CA ASN A 513 -0.25 25.71 7.89
C ASN A 513 -1.70 26.04 7.46
N PRO A 514 -2.70 25.69 8.26
CA PRO A 514 -4.11 25.93 7.90
C PRO A 514 -4.55 27.40 8.02
N GLY A 515 -3.71 28.28 8.58
CA GLY A 515 -4.05 29.69 8.82
C GLY A 515 -4.25 30.56 7.57
N PRO A 516 -3.48 30.40 6.47
CA PRO A 516 -3.68 31.15 5.23
C PRO A 516 -5.02 30.82 4.54
N VAL A 517 -5.54 31.80 3.78
CA VAL A 517 -6.80 31.63 3.04
C VAL A 517 -6.77 30.49 2.03
N HIS A 518 -5.63 30.28 1.36
CA HIS A 518 -5.35 29.20 0.42
C HIS A 518 -4.11 28.44 0.84
N PRO A 519 -4.17 27.55 1.86
CA PRO A 519 -3.00 26.91 2.44
C PRO A 519 -2.22 26.03 1.43
N ASP A 520 -2.87 25.55 0.39
CA ASP A 520 -2.25 24.71 -0.65
C ASP A 520 -1.16 25.45 -1.45
N LEU A 521 -1.22 26.80 -1.53
CA LEU A 521 -0.18 27.60 -2.18
C LEU A 521 1.21 27.34 -1.62
N TRP A 522 1.31 27.09 -0.29
CA TRP A 522 2.59 26.84 0.39
C TRP A 522 3.13 25.41 0.20
N GLN A 523 2.39 24.54 -0.52
CA GLN A 523 2.77 23.14 -0.70
C GLN A 523 3.66 22.85 -1.92
N ILE A 524 4.15 23.87 -2.60
CA ILE A 524 4.94 23.77 -3.85
C ILE A 524 6.15 22.84 -3.74
N GLU A 525 6.86 22.79 -2.59
CA GLU A 525 8.01 21.91 -2.37
C GLU A 525 7.60 20.54 -1.80
N THR A 526 6.60 20.52 -0.92
CA THR A 526 6.23 19.34 -0.14
C THR A 526 5.36 18.38 -0.94
N ASN A 527 4.36 18.93 -1.66
CA ASN A 527 3.41 18.18 -2.48
C ASN A 527 3.44 18.68 -3.94
N LYS A 528 4.65 18.76 -4.49
CA LYS A 528 4.95 19.37 -5.79
C LYS A 528 4.01 18.93 -6.91
N LYS A 529 3.74 17.62 -7.03
CA LYS A 529 2.92 17.09 -8.12
C LYS A 529 1.48 17.58 -8.07
N ASP A 530 0.88 17.61 -6.87
CA ASP A 530 -0.50 18.09 -6.69
C ASP A 530 -0.57 19.61 -6.81
N TRP A 531 0.47 20.32 -6.36
CA TRP A 531 0.62 21.75 -6.55
C TRP A 531 0.72 22.12 -8.04
N GLU A 532 1.52 21.39 -8.82
CA GLU A 532 1.63 21.60 -10.27
C GLU A 532 0.31 21.33 -11.00
N GLU A 533 -0.38 20.24 -10.67
CA GLU A 533 -1.69 19.90 -11.28
C GLU A 533 -2.76 20.95 -10.98
N LYS A 534 -2.70 21.60 -9.83
CA LYS A 534 -3.65 22.64 -9.42
C LYS A 534 -3.31 24.02 -9.98
N TYR A 535 -2.04 24.41 -9.99
CA TYR A 535 -1.63 25.79 -10.12
C TYR A 535 -0.82 26.15 -11.37
N ILE A 536 -0.19 25.18 -12.05
CA ILE A 536 0.52 25.41 -13.31
C ILE A 536 -0.44 25.18 -14.47
N HIS A 537 -0.42 26.12 -15.43
CA HIS A 537 -1.27 26.01 -16.61
C HIS A 537 -0.94 24.74 -17.42
N PRO A 538 -1.94 23.96 -17.86
CA PRO A 538 -1.69 22.69 -18.56
C PRO A 538 -0.77 22.82 -19.79
N ASP A 539 -0.90 23.93 -20.55
CA ASP A 539 -0.12 24.17 -21.75
C ASP A 539 1.31 24.65 -21.49
N PHE A 540 1.65 24.99 -20.23
CA PHE A 540 3.01 25.46 -19.90
C PHE A 540 4.09 24.48 -20.31
N TRP A 541 3.90 23.21 -20.01
CA TRP A 541 4.89 22.18 -20.28
C TRP A 541 5.13 21.95 -21.78
N ASN A 542 4.12 22.16 -22.62
CA ASN A 542 4.28 22.09 -24.08
C ASN A 542 5.25 23.15 -24.59
N LEU A 543 5.28 24.34 -23.98
CA LEU A 543 6.16 25.43 -24.37
C LEU A 543 7.63 25.22 -23.98
N THR A 544 7.90 24.33 -23.04
CA THR A 544 9.28 23.96 -22.66
C THR A 544 9.97 23.07 -23.70
N LEU A 545 9.21 22.44 -24.61
CA LEU A 545 9.75 21.61 -25.68
C LEU A 545 10.52 22.44 -26.71
N GLU A 546 11.62 21.92 -27.21
CA GLU A 546 12.53 22.67 -28.12
C GLU A 546 11.84 23.25 -29.35
N ASN A 547 10.92 22.51 -29.94
CA ASN A 547 10.30 22.87 -31.24
C ASN A 547 9.02 23.72 -31.10
N THR A 548 8.66 24.19 -29.91
CA THR A 548 7.47 25.00 -29.70
C THR A 548 7.84 26.46 -29.61
N GLU A 549 7.17 27.31 -30.37
CA GLU A 549 7.38 28.75 -30.32
C GLU A 549 6.66 29.41 -29.17
N VAL A 550 7.32 30.37 -28.51
CA VAL A 550 6.72 31.21 -27.45
C VAL A 550 6.25 32.50 -28.10
N SER A 551 5.05 32.97 -27.79
CA SER A 551 4.50 34.22 -28.35
C SER A 551 5.38 35.41 -28.02
N GLN A 552 5.70 36.19 -29.02
CA GLN A 552 6.53 37.42 -28.92
C GLN A 552 5.74 38.63 -29.42
N PRO A 553 4.91 39.25 -28.56
CA PRO A 553 4.08 40.37 -28.97
C PRO A 553 4.86 41.66 -29.31
N CYS A 554 6.04 41.87 -28.73
CA CYS A 554 6.94 42.99 -28.99
C CYS A 554 8.39 42.47 -29.09
N PRO A 555 9.33 43.26 -29.65
CA PRO A 555 10.74 42.85 -29.69
C PRO A 555 11.28 42.51 -28.32
N ASP A 556 11.84 41.30 -28.19
CA ASP A 556 12.35 40.70 -26.91
C ASP A 556 11.36 40.69 -25.73
N VAL A 557 10.07 40.76 -26.03
CA VAL A 557 8.99 40.61 -25.04
C VAL A 557 8.23 39.33 -25.34
N TYR A 558 8.13 38.45 -24.36
CA TYR A 558 7.52 37.13 -24.53
C TYR A 558 6.32 36.96 -23.60
N MET A 559 5.26 36.28 -24.10
CA MET A 559 4.04 36.02 -23.37
C MET A 559 3.72 34.51 -23.43
N PHE A 560 3.41 33.94 -22.28
CA PHE A 560 3.10 32.51 -22.17
C PHE A 560 2.17 32.17 -21.01
N PRO A 561 1.38 31.11 -21.11
CA PRO A 561 0.59 30.59 -20.00
C PRO A 561 1.52 30.05 -18.90
N LEU A 562 1.41 30.57 -17.69
CA LEU A 562 2.20 30.12 -16.53
C LEU A 562 1.32 29.47 -15.49
N PHE A 563 0.27 30.15 -15.06
CA PHE A 563 -0.62 29.72 -13.99
C PHE A 563 -2.02 29.41 -14.48
N THR A 564 -2.71 28.54 -13.75
CA THR A 564 -4.16 28.39 -13.87
C THR A 564 -4.87 29.63 -13.36
N GLU A 565 -6.12 29.83 -13.74
CA GLU A 565 -6.96 30.91 -13.21
C GLU A 565 -7.12 30.79 -11.70
N GLU A 566 -7.20 29.54 -11.18
CA GLU A 566 -7.30 29.27 -9.74
C GLU A 566 -6.07 29.77 -8.96
N MET A 567 -4.86 29.67 -9.51
CA MET A 567 -3.66 30.25 -8.90
C MET A 567 -3.75 31.77 -8.85
N ALA A 568 -4.19 32.38 -9.94
CA ALA A 568 -4.34 33.83 -10.02
C ALA A 568 -5.35 34.34 -9.00
N ASP A 569 -6.53 33.70 -8.90
CA ASP A 569 -7.55 34.07 -7.89
C ASP A 569 -7.03 33.87 -6.47
N ALA A 570 -6.35 32.75 -6.21
CA ALA A 570 -5.81 32.46 -4.88
C ALA A 570 -4.77 33.49 -4.42
N ILE A 571 -3.94 34.02 -5.33
CA ILE A 571 -2.99 35.10 -5.02
C ILE A 571 -3.75 36.39 -4.70
N VAL A 572 -4.74 36.77 -5.49
CA VAL A 572 -5.55 37.98 -5.24
C VAL A 572 -6.25 37.87 -3.89
N ASP A 573 -6.86 36.72 -3.59
CA ASP A 573 -7.54 36.50 -2.30
C ASP A 573 -6.58 36.62 -1.11
N VAL A 574 -5.36 36.09 -1.21
CA VAL A 574 -4.33 36.23 -0.16
C VAL A 574 -3.97 37.69 0.04
N MET A 575 -3.79 38.47 -1.04
CA MET A 575 -3.42 39.87 -0.95
C MET A 575 -4.57 40.74 -0.39
N GLU A 576 -5.81 40.53 -0.87
CA GLU A 576 -6.98 41.28 -0.36
C GLU A 576 -7.31 40.88 1.11
N ASN A 577 -7.10 39.61 1.50
CA ASN A 577 -7.25 39.17 2.89
C ASN A 577 -6.19 39.84 3.81
N HIS A 578 -4.97 40.07 3.32
CA HIS A 578 -3.92 40.77 4.04
C HIS A 578 -4.32 42.24 4.20
N GLY A 579 -4.79 42.88 3.12
CA GLY A 579 -5.44 44.22 3.12
C GLY A 579 -4.53 45.41 3.37
N GLU A 580 -3.27 45.24 3.74
CA GLU A 580 -2.31 46.30 4.03
C GLU A 580 -1.62 46.83 2.76
N TRP A 581 -2.40 47.33 1.81
CA TRP A 581 -1.91 47.88 0.56
C TRP A 581 -1.08 49.14 0.80
N SER A 582 0.06 49.28 0.13
CA SER A 582 0.85 50.50 0.18
C SER A 582 0.06 51.71 -0.37
N GLY A 583 0.33 52.87 0.16
CA GLY A 583 -0.39 54.10 -0.25
C GLY A 583 0.17 54.76 -1.54
N GLY A 584 0.91 54.03 -2.36
CA GLY A 584 1.61 54.60 -3.53
C GLY A 584 2.74 55.55 -3.16
N LYS A 585 3.22 55.48 -1.92
CA LYS A 585 4.25 56.41 -1.36
C LYS A 585 5.45 55.63 -0.77
N ASN A 586 5.52 54.33 -0.96
CA ASN A 586 6.57 53.51 -0.37
C ASN A 586 7.93 53.89 -0.94
N LYS A 587 8.84 54.20 -0.04
CA LYS A 587 10.26 54.34 -0.34
C LYS A 587 10.91 52.98 -0.06
N ASP A 588 11.30 52.25 -1.09
CA ASP A 588 12.04 51.01 -0.91
C ASP A 588 13.49 51.34 -0.63
N ASP A 589 13.91 51.19 0.61
CA ASP A 589 15.28 51.44 1.07
C ASP A 589 16.32 50.46 0.42
N ARG A 590 15.85 49.36 -0.20
CA ARG A 590 16.69 48.41 -0.95
C ARG A 590 17.14 48.99 -2.30
N LEU A 591 16.46 50.01 -2.80
CA LEU A 591 16.76 50.67 -4.10
C LEU A 591 17.64 51.93 -3.94
N ALA A 592 18.34 52.11 -2.86
CA ALA A 592 19.27 53.20 -2.63
C ALA A 592 20.42 53.15 -3.64
N GLY A 593 20.36 53.98 -4.68
CA GLY A 593 21.47 54.10 -5.64
C GLY A 593 21.15 54.47 -7.06
N GLY A 594 20.06 55.22 -7.33
CA GLY A 594 19.92 55.92 -8.61
C GLY A 594 18.94 55.39 -9.62
N TYR A 595 18.08 54.43 -9.25
CA TYR A 595 16.90 54.07 -10.07
C TYR A 595 15.72 54.98 -9.75
N GLU A 596 14.89 55.25 -10.77
CA GLU A 596 13.67 56.00 -10.60
C GLU A 596 12.74 55.24 -9.63
N ASN A 597 12.50 55.85 -8.46
CA ASN A 597 11.49 55.34 -7.55
C ASN A 597 10.10 55.64 -8.15
N VAL A 598 9.45 54.59 -8.69
CA VAL A 598 8.11 54.66 -9.27
C VAL A 598 7.15 53.99 -8.28
N PRO A 599 6.45 54.79 -7.45
CA PRO A 599 5.62 54.21 -6.41
C PRO A 599 4.40 53.47 -7.01
N THR A 600 4.08 52.33 -6.45
CA THR A 600 2.93 51.49 -6.76
C THR A 600 2.05 51.28 -5.53
N VAL A 601 0.78 50.98 -5.74
CA VAL A 601 -0.10 50.48 -4.68
C VAL A 601 0.08 48.95 -4.69
N ASP A 602 0.81 48.44 -3.72
CA ASP A 602 1.30 47.06 -3.73
C ASP A 602 1.34 46.38 -2.36
N ILE A 603 1.45 45.04 -2.40
CA ILE A 603 1.79 44.19 -1.26
C ILE A 603 2.90 43.22 -1.72
N HIS A 604 3.99 43.17 -0.95
CA HIS A 604 5.13 42.29 -1.25
C HIS A 604 4.89 40.85 -0.76
N MET A 605 5.50 39.86 -1.45
CA MET A 605 5.36 38.44 -1.12
C MET A 605 5.87 38.08 0.29
N ASN A 606 6.85 38.83 0.82
CA ASN A 606 7.36 38.65 2.18
C ASN A 606 6.35 39.09 3.26
N GLN A 607 5.46 40.06 2.98
CA GLN A 607 4.45 40.53 3.91
C GLN A 607 3.39 39.48 4.18
N VAL A 608 3.14 38.61 3.20
CA VAL A 608 2.20 37.49 3.30
C VAL A 608 2.91 36.14 3.56
N ASN A 609 4.20 36.16 3.89
CA ASN A 609 5.04 34.97 4.12
C ASN A 609 5.08 33.98 2.93
N TYR A 610 4.99 34.49 1.69
CA TYR A 610 5.00 33.67 0.46
C TYR A 610 6.28 33.85 -0.38
N GLU A 611 7.26 34.63 0.10
CA GLU A 611 8.51 34.93 -0.61
C GLU A 611 9.31 33.69 -0.98
N LYS A 612 9.48 32.74 -0.05
CA LYS A 612 10.24 31.50 -0.28
C LYS A 612 9.62 30.66 -1.40
N GLN A 613 8.32 30.50 -1.37
CA GLN A 613 7.57 29.71 -2.35
C GLN A 613 7.59 30.38 -3.73
N TRP A 614 7.48 31.71 -3.76
CA TRP A 614 7.56 32.46 -5.01
C TRP A 614 8.93 32.41 -5.64
N LEU A 615 10.01 32.51 -4.86
CA LEU A 615 11.39 32.32 -5.34
C LEU A 615 11.61 30.90 -5.88
N HIS A 616 11.09 29.90 -5.20
CA HIS A 616 11.14 28.52 -5.68
C HIS A 616 10.38 28.36 -7.00
N MET A 617 9.21 28.97 -7.13
CA MET A 617 8.41 29.00 -8.36
C MET A 617 9.19 29.64 -9.51
N LEU A 618 9.78 30.83 -9.29
CA LEU A 618 10.60 31.53 -10.30
C LEU A 618 11.77 30.67 -10.79
N ALA A 619 12.48 30.03 -9.87
CA ALA A 619 13.62 29.18 -10.20
C ALA A 619 13.23 27.88 -10.92
N THR A 620 12.03 27.36 -10.65
CA THR A 620 11.61 26.05 -11.15
C THR A 620 10.90 26.11 -12.49
N TYR A 621 10.02 27.10 -12.72
CA TYR A 621 9.14 27.12 -13.91
C TYR A 621 9.54 28.17 -14.94
N PRO A 622 9.47 29.50 -14.74
CA PRO A 622 9.75 30.49 -15.79
C PRO A 622 11.15 30.37 -16.36
N THR A 623 12.13 29.95 -15.58
CA THR A 623 13.53 29.78 -16.05
C THR A 623 13.65 28.89 -17.29
N HIS A 624 12.79 27.86 -17.45
CA HIS A 624 12.80 27.04 -18.66
C HIS A 624 12.47 27.85 -19.91
N ILE A 625 11.49 28.75 -19.83
CA ILE A 625 11.11 29.62 -20.94
C ILE A 625 12.15 30.71 -21.14
N ILE A 626 12.68 31.30 -20.06
CA ILE A 626 13.71 32.33 -20.12
C ILE A 626 14.97 31.83 -20.83
N GLN A 627 15.46 30.66 -20.50
CA GLN A 627 16.63 30.05 -21.15
C GLN A 627 16.38 29.74 -22.62
N LYS A 628 15.14 29.43 -23.01
CA LYS A 628 14.74 29.17 -24.39
C LYS A 628 14.68 30.43 -25.21
N VAL A 629 14.07 31.52 -24.69
CA VAL A 629 13.82 32.75 -25.46
C VAL A 629 14.99 33.72 -25.43
N TYR A 630 15.86 33.65 -24.40
CA TYR A 630 17.10 34.43 -24.31
C TYR A 630 18.31 33.49 -24.29
N PRO A 631 18.73 32.96 -25.49
CA PRO A 631 19.81 31.97 -25.57
C PRO A 631 21.12 32.49 -24.98
N GLY A 632 21.75 31.64 -24.19
CA GLY A 632 23.03 31.98 -23.53
C GLY A 632 22.86 32.70 -22.19
N TYR A 633 21.63 32.99 -21.77
CA TYR A 633 21.32 33.58 -20.48
C TYR A 633 21.01 32.47 -19.47
N TYR A 634 21.79 32.43 -18.40
CA TYR A 634 21.58 31.47 -17.29
C TYR A 634 21.22 32.24 -16.04
N THR A 635 20.11 31.84 -15.38
CA THR A 635 19.64 32.49 -14.18
C THR A 635 19.37 31.46 -13.07
N LYS A 636 19.66 31.85 -11.85
CA LYS A 636 19.16 31.19 -10.61
C LYS A 636 17.82 31.77 -10.19
N ALA A 637 17.31 32.76 -10.94
CA ALA A 637 16.11 33.50 -10.63
C ALA A 637 16.15 34.16 -9.25
N SER A 638 17.26 34.80 -8.90
CA SER A 638 17.33 35.62 -7.70
C SER A 638 16.39 36.83 -7.86
N SER A 639 15.57 37.10 -6.88
CA SER A 639 14.68 38.26 -6.88
C SER A 639 14.59 38.87 -5.48
N ILE A 640 14.72 40.18 -5.40
CA ILE A 640 14.57 40.93 -4.17
C ILE A 640 13.27 41.75 -4.15
N MET A 641 12.60 41.85 -5.30
CA MET A 641 11.34 42.57 -5.47
C MET A 641 10.32 41.68 -6.14
N MET A 642 9.37 41.20 -5.34
CA MET A 642 8.27 40.32 -5.73
C MET A 642 7.01 40.84 -5.04
N PHE A 643 6.08 41.39 -5.78
CA PHE A 643 4.92 42.06 -5.22
C PHE A 643 3.71 41.98 -6.16
N VAL A 644 2.51 42.15 -5.60
CA VAL A 644 1.29 42.29 -6.35
C VAL A 644 0.90 43.77 -6.38
N VAL A 645 0.65 44.31 -7.56
CA VAL A 645 0.19 45.68 -7.78
C VAL A 645 -1.30 45.69 -8.03
N ARG A 646 -1.96 46.69 -7.46
CA ARG A 646 -3.38 46.97 -7.67
C ARG A 646 -3.54 48.31 -8.36
N TYR A 647 -4.19 48.33 -9.54
CA TYR A 647 -4.55 49.56 -10.26
C TYR A 647 -6.06 49.77 -10.23
N ARG A 648 -6.46 51.00 -9.83
CA ARG A 648 -7.85 51.44 -9.78
C ARG A 648 -7.96 52.88 -10.24
N PRO A 649 -9.06 53.27 -10.92
CA PRO A 649 -9.30 54.71 -11.25
C PRO A 649 -9.33 55.63 -10.02
N SER A 650 -9.78 55.13 -8.88
CA SER A 650 -9.89 55.88 -7.62
C SER A 650 -8.59 55.98 -6.81
N GLU A 651 -7.56 55.20 -7.19
CA GLU A 651 -6.26 55.15 -6.50
C GLU A 651 -5.15 55.48 -7.50
N GLN A 652 -4.29 54.52 -7.80
CA GLN A 652 -3.32 54.62 -8.88
C GLN A 652 -3.84 53.85 -10.10
N SER A 653 -4.07 54.53 -11.21
CA SER A 653 -4.65 53.92 -12.41
C SER A 653 -3.63 53.61 -13.50
N PHE A 654 -2.40 54.12 -13.45
CA PHE A 654 -1.34 53.93 -14.43
C PHE A 654 0.04 53.97 -13.77
N LEU A 655 1.06 53.60 -14.52
CA LEU A 655 2.45 53.73 -14.09
C LEU A 655 3.23 54.53 -15.12
N ARG A 656 3.93 55.59 -14.69
CA ARG A 656 4.71 56.46 -15.58
C ARG A 656 5.85 55.71 -16.27
N PRO A 657 6.37 56.20 -17.42
CA PRO A 657 7.50 55.61 -18.10
C PRO A 657 8.73 55.48 -17.21
N HIS A 658 9.37 54.26 -17.23
CA HIS A 658 10.53 53.90 -16.44
C HIS A 658 11.29 52.71 -17.03
N HIS A 659 12.47 52.43 -16.48
CA HIS A 659 13.15 51.15 -16.60
C HIS A 659 13.06 50.38 -15.29
N ASP A 660 12.93 49.08 -15.37
CA ASP A 660 13.03 48.23 -14.18
C ASP A 660 14.51 48.02 -13.79
N SER A 661 14.76 47.88 -12.50
CA SER A 661 16.11 47.64 -11.97
C SER A 661 16.57 46.15 -12.09
N SER A 662 15.79 45.34 -12.77
CA SER A 662 16.03 43.90 -12.99
C SER A 662 16.84 43.60 -14.27
N THR A 663 17.36 42.41 -14.37
CA THR A 663 17.88 41.88 -15.65
C THR A 663 16.71 41.51 -16.56
N TRP A 664 15.71 40.82 -16.03
CA TRP A 664 14.42 40.65 -16.68
C TRP A 664 13.27 40.81 -15.67
N THR A 665 12.14 41.26 -16.16
CA THR A 665 10.93 41.44 -15.37
C THR A 665 9.88 40.46 -15.85
N MET A 666 9.17 39.87 -14.90
CA MET A 666 7.99 39.07 -15.15
C MET A 666 6.76 39.72 -14.57
N ASN A 667 5.75 39.93 -15.41
CA ASN A 667 4.45 40.43 -15.04
C ASN A 667 3.40 39.35 -15.29
N VAL A 668 2.69 38.90 -14.26
CA VAL A 668 1.61 37.91 -14.39
C VAL A 668 0.27 38.60 -14.21
N ALA A 669 -0.63 38.45 -15.20
CA ALA A 669 -2.00 38.95 -15.08
C ALA A 669 -2.78 38.06 -14.09
N LEU A 670 -3.37 38.66 -13.07
CA LEU A 670 -4.10 37.94 -12.02
C LEU A 670 -5.61 37.99 -12.16
N ASN A 671 -6.13 38.81 -13.10
CA ASN A 671 -7.57 38.88 -13.35
C ASN A 671 -7.86 39.20 -14.82
N THR A 672 -9.13 39.20 -15.23
CA THR A 672 -9.55 39.12 -16.62
C THR A 672 -9.87 40.50 -17.20
N TYR A 673 -9.19 40.86 -18.30
CA TYR A 673 -9.53 42.04 -19.10
C TYR A 673 -10.93 41.90 -19.72
N GLY A 674 -11.72 42.97 -19.67
CA GLY A 674 -13.08 43.00 -20.22
C GLY A 674 -14.15 42.44 -19.26
N GLU A 675 -13.74 41.81 -18.14
CA GLU A 675 -14.65 41.34 -17.08
C GLU A 675 -14.39 42.07 -15.75
N ASP A 676 -13.16 42.05 -15.27
CA ASP A 676 -12.77 42.63 -13.97
C ASP A 676 -12.30 44.10 -14.12
N TYR A 677 -11.78 44.46 -15.29
CA TYR A 677 -11.28 45.79 -15.56
C TYR A 677 -11.25 46.12 -17.07
N GLU A 678 -11.27 47.42 -17.38
CA GLU A 678 -11.09 47.99 -18.71
C GLU A 678 -9.84 48.86 -18.80
N GLY A 679 -9.20 48.90 -19.96
CA GLY A 679 -7.94 49.60 -20.17
C GLY A 679 -6.72 48.81 -19.69
N GLY A 680 -5.69 49.49 -19.20
CA GLY A 680 -4.46 48.88 -18.73
C GLY A 680 -3.59 48.31 -19.86
N GLY A 681 -2.55 47.56 -19.50
CA GLY A 681 -1.55 47.02 -20.40
C GLY A 681 -0.15 47.56 -20.13
N CYS A 682 0.80 47.23 -20.99
CA CYS A 682 2.17 47.72 -20.95
C CYS A 682 2.57 48.26 -22.35
N ARG A 683 3.14 49.47 -22.41
CA ARG A 683 3.66 50.05 -23.64
C ARG A 683 5.17 50.20 -23.57
N PHE A 684 5.85 49.67 -24.52
CA PHE A 684 7.29 49.77 -24.71
C PHE A 684 7.62 50.89 -25.68
N LEU A 685 7.96 52.09 -25.11
CA LEU A 685 8.07 53.32 -25.85
C LEU A 685 9.14 53.28 -26.94
N ARG A 686 10.28 52.64 -26.67
CA ARG A 686 11.36 52.49 -27.64
C ARG A 686 10.94 51.81 -28.97
N TYR A 687 10.02 50.84 -28.83
CA TYR A 687 9.58 50.02 -29.95
C TYR A 687 8.20 50.45 -30.50
N ASP A 688 7.59 51.45 -29.90
CA ASP A 688 6.21 51.89 -30.16
C ASP A 688 5.22 50.68 -30.18
N CYS A 689 5.38 49.78 -29.23
CA CYS A 689 4.65 48.55 -29.14
C CYS A 689 3.91 48.43 -27.80
N SER A 690 2.67 47.98 -27.85
CA SER A 690 1.82 47.85 -26.67
C SER A 690 1.24 46.42 -26.56
N VAL A 691 1.19 45.88 -25.32
CA VAL A 691 0.52 44.65 -24.99
C VAL A 691 -0.62 45.01 -24.01
N THR A 692 -1.86 45.05 -24.51
CA THR A 692 -3.02 45.54 -23.77
C THR A 692 -3.91 44.44 -23.19
N GLN A 693 -3.92 43.27 -23.81
CA GLN A 693 -4.75 42.15 -23.38
C GLN A 693 -3.85 40.94 -23.02
N ILE A 694 -3.59 40.77 -21.75
CA ILE A 694 -2.84 39.62 -21.22
C ILE A 694 -3.86 38.72 -20.55
N PRO A 695 -4.02 37.45 -21.01
CA PRO A 695 -4.96 36.52 -20.37
C PRO A 695 -4.60 36.28 -18.90
N LYS A 696 -5.61 36.05 -18.07
CA LYS A 696 -5.43 35.66 -16.67
C LYS A 696 -4.53 34.45 -16.52
N GLY A 697 -3.57 34.52 -15.59
CA GLY A 697 -2.56 33.47 -15.40
C GLY A 697 -1.37 33.50 -16.35
N TYR A 698 -1.40 34.33 -17.40
CA TYR A 698 -0.28 34.47 -18.36
C TYR A 698 0.82 35.39 -17.82
N ALA A 699 2.05 34.98 -18.06
CA ALA A 699 3.24 35.77 -17.80
C ALA A 699 3.66 36.58 -19.05
N LEU A 700 3.96 37.86 -18.87
CA LEU A 700 4.66 38.73 -19.83
C LEU A 700 6.06 38.97 -19.29
N VAL A 701 7.08 38.59 -20.06
CA VAL A 701 8.49 38.71 -19.68
C VAL A 701 9.21 39.63 -20.65
N HIS A 702 10.03 40.56 -20.12
CA HIS A 702 10.84 41.45 -20.89
C HIS A 702 12.15 41.79 -20.17
N PRO A 703 13.20 42.23 -20.85
CA PRO A 703 14.38 42.84 -20.26
C PRO A 703 14.04 44.02 -19.40
N GLY A 704 14.66 44.17 -18.24
CA GLY A 704 14.36 45.30 -17.34
C GLY A 704 15.18 46.53 -17.64
N ARG A 705 16.52 46.42 -17.58
CA ARG A 705 17.47 47.54 -17.68
C ARG A 705 17.71 47.94 -19.13
N LEU A 706 17.95 49.27 -19.35
CA LEU A 706 18.54 49.89 -20.57
C LEU A 706 17.74 49.79 -21.88
N THR A 707 17.04 48.74 -22.17
CA THR A 707 16.47 48.51 -23.49
C THR A 707 14.96 48.64 -23.55
N HIS A 708 14.25 48.31 -22.47
CA HIS A 708 12.79 48.28 -22.45
C HIS A 708 12.21 49.37 -21.56
N TYR A 709 12.40 50.61 -21.97
CA TYR A 709 11.71 51.77 -21.36
C TYR A 709 10.23 51.64 -21.63
N HIS A 710 9.42 51.49 -20.54
CA HIS A 710 8.01 51.17 -20.63
C HIS A 710 7.15 51.89 -19.62
N GLU A 711 5.85 51.89 -19.88
CA GLU A 711 4.81 52.46 -19.00
C GLU A 711 3.67 51.46 -18.81
N GLY A 712 3.03 51.53 -17.62
CA GLY A 712 1.76 50.88 -17.38
C GLY A 712 0.61 51.75 -17.86
N LEU A 713 -0.15 51.28 -18.85
CA LEU A 713 -1.28 52.00 -19.41
C LEU A 713 -2.41 52.12 -18.40
N GLN A 714 -3.23 53.18 -18.55
CA GLN A 714 -4.29 53.55 -17.62
C GLN A 714 -5.39 52.48 -17.56
N THR A 715 -5.70 52.01 -16.35
CA THR A 715 -6.92 51.26 -16.03
C THR A 715 -8.08 52.25 -15.95
N MET A 716 -9.06 52.06 -16.82
CA MET A 716 -10.18 52.99 -17.05
C MET A 716 -11.36 52.68 -16.12
N GLU A 717 -11.66 51.43 -15.94
CA GLU A 717 -12.74 50.91 -15.09
C GLU A 717 -12.28 49.67 -14.33
N GLY A 718 -12.90 49.35 -13.20
CA GLY A 718 -12.65 48.15 -12.41
C GLY A 718 -11.35 48.18 -11.61
N THR A 719 -10.84 46.99 -11.31
CA THR A 719 -9.58 46.79 -10.57
C THR A 719 -8.69 45.82 -11.32
N ARG A 720 -7.48 46.20 -11.63
CA ARG A 720 -6.47 45.35 -12.29
C ARG A 720 -5.42 44.91 -11.27
N TYR A 721 -5.12 43.61 -11.25
CA TYR A 721 -4.06 43.01 -10.42
C TYR A 721 -2.97 42.38 -11.29
N ILE A 722 -1.70 42.62 -10.92
CA ILE A 722 -0.52 42.07 -11.58
C ILE A 722 0.48 41.58 -10.53
N ALA A 723 0.97 40.39 -10.64
CA ALA A 723 2.16 39.93 -9.87
C ALA A 723 3.42 40.31 -10.64
N VAL A 724 4.28 41.09 -10.01
CA VAL A 724 5.53 41.63 -10.59
C VAL A 724 6.71 40.96 -9.91
N SER A 725 7.72 40.52 -10.69
CA SER A 725 8.98 40.01 -10.18
C SER A 725 10.16 40.63 -10.93
N PHE A 726 11.07 41.25 -10.19
CA PHE A 726 12.34 41.76 -10.73
C PHE A 726 13.40 40.70 -10.53
N VAL A 727 13.83 40.06 -11.60
CA VAL A 727 14.69 38.90 -11.55
C VAL A 727 16.10 39.21 -12.07
N ASP A 728 17.08 38.77 -11.27
CA ASP A 728 18.50 38.83 -11.57
C ASP A 728 19.12 37.43 -11.63
N PRO A 729 20.30 37.27 -12.24
CA PRO A 729 21.00 35.99 -12.38
C PRO A 729 21.23 35.26 -11.07
#